data_682f6abf5f6268da8fc9a36b2b4d5da3
#
_entry.id   682f6abf5f6268da8fc9a36b2b4d5da3
#
_cell.length_a   1.000
_cell.length_b   1.000
_cell.length_c   1.000
_cell.angle_alpha   90.00
_cell.angle_beta   90.00
_cell.angle_gamma   90.00
#
_symmetry.space_group_name_H-M   'P 1'
#
loop_
_entity.id
_entity.type
_entity.pdbx_description
1 polymer ?
#
loop_
_entity_poly.entity_id
_entity_poly.type
_entity_poly.pdbx_seq_one_letter_code
_entity_poly.pdbx_strand_id
1 'polypeptide(L)'
;MSSSPAILEALSKKCRGDHEHTPLLGGARAKNVAVYPPGLCSAITQGAAEQLRRDDRAHGVRAVCAWHSARELHAVRAATEVHCDAAQDRTGNEDEQLAAAAVGETYDEITGAALPPDLVKQARAEEIKFMLDWGVWKRALITECWAETGKAPIGSKWVDVNKGDAKKPQIRSRFVVKEIATYKSDDFFAATLPLEALRLLLSMAASSGHHIKVEVLDARKAHLHAFAKRTVFVQLPPEVGEPGYCARLVRCLYGTRDAPKRWEAFLAEQLVAMGFTRGRASPCCYFNAALGVRCIVHGDDFVLTGRACALDEVKAGMHERFLLKELGRLGGDKGELKELRVLNRVVRWTPAGLKYEADPRHAEIVVRGVAGVERVLSAPGTSSKDFEASPGEEDVLPERTARLFRSFAARANYLALDRPDISQATKELCRRMSAPKAADLRALARVARYLAGAGRVVYEYPWQSRPVLRVYTDSDFAGCVATRLSTSGGAVMLGGHLLKHWASTQKRITLSSGEAELGAVVRGFSEALGLQSVAQDLGISLHPEVHADSSAAIGICKRSGIGKVRHLAVAQLWVQDLVRSRECRLHKVLGTENPADLMTKPLARAEIDGHLARLGLSRATGRAETAPLADAEVDTTLANYKG
;
A
#
# COMPACT_ATOMS: atom_id res chain seq x y z
N MET A 1 -6.31 -23.00 16.35
CA MET A 1 -6.08 -24.39 15.91
C MET A 1 -6.00 -24.38 14.39
N SER A 2 -5.10 -25.14 13.78
CA SER A 2 -4.96 -25.18 12.31
C SER A 2 -6.06 -26.06 11.69
N SER A 3 -6.61 -25.67 10.54
CA SER A 3 -7.49 -26.50 9.71
C SER A 3 -6.71 -27.36 8.69
N SER A 4 -5.39 -27.21 8.62
CA SER A 4 -4.54 -27.96 7.69
C SER A 4 -4.32 -29.40 8.18
N PRO A 5 -4.71 -30.43 7.39
CA PRO A 5 -4.50 -31.82 7.76
C PRO A 5 -3.04 -32.18 8.03
N ALA A 6 -2.10 -31.67 7.23
CA ALA A 6 -0.68 -31.96 7.39
C ALA A 6 -0.07 -31.32 8.66
N ILE A 7 -0.56 -30.16 9.07
CA ILE A 7 -0.16 -29.53 10.34
C ILE A 7 -0.74 -30.31 11.53
N LEU A 8 -2.01 -30.74 11.43
CA LEU A 8 -2.64 -31.56 12.47
C LEU A 8 -1.94 -32.90 12.64
N GLU A 9 -1.53 -33.54 11.55
CA GLU A 9 -0.75 -34.78 11.55
C GLU A 9 0.62 -34.58 12.20
N ALA A 10 1.35 -33.51 11.86
CA ALA A 10 2.63 -33.16 12.45
C ALA A 10 2.55 -32.85 13.97
N LEU A 11 1.39 -32.40 14.43
CA LEU A 11 1.09 -32.06 15.83
C LEU A 11 0.38 -33.18 16.60
N SER A 12 0.19 -34.35 16.01
CA SER A 12 -0.58 -35.49 16.61
C SER A 12 0.10 -36.18 17.80
N LYS A 13 1.33 -35.79 18.16
CA LYS A 13 2.03 -36.31 19.31
C LYS A 13 1.28 -36.00 20.61
N LYS A 14 0.72 -37.01 21.26
CA LYS A 14 0.06 -36.90 22.57
C LYS A 14 1.07 -36.88 23.69
N CYS A 15 0.75 -36.21 24.79
CA CYS A 15 1.49 -36.29 26.03
C CYS A 15 1.52 -37.75 26.50
N ARG A 16 2.68 -38.24 26.93
CA ARG A 16 2.86 -39.62 27.42
C ARG A 16 2.34 -39.83 28.85
N GLY A 17 1.95 -38.74 29.54
CA GLY A 17 1.43 -38.82 30.91
C GLY A 17 2.51 -39.11 31.98
N ASP A 18 3.78 -38.97 31.63
CA ASP A 18 4.93 -39.22 32.48
C ASP A 18 5.34 -38.03 33.36
N HIS A 19 4.56 -36.94 33.34
CA HIS A 19 4.79 -35.74 34.15
C HIS A 19 3.46 -35.06 34.55
N GLU A 20 3.53 -34.26 35.59
CA GLU A 20 2.40 -33.52 36.14
C GLU A 20 2.16 -32.23 35.37
N HIS A 21 0.91 -32.02 34.90
CA HIS A 21 0.53 -30.81 34.21
C HIS A 21 0.23 -29.65 35.17
N THR A 22 1.04 -28.60 35.16
CA THR A 22 0.82 -27.42 35.98
C THR A 22 -0.11 -26.46 35.27
N PRO A 23 -1.24 -26.04 35.87
CA PRO A 23 -2.15 -25.04 35.30
C PRO A 23 -1.43 -23.72 35.06
N LEU A 24 -1.64 -23.12 33.89
CA LEU A 24 -1.14 -21.78 33.51
C LEU A 24 -2.11 -20.71 33.96
N LEU A 25 -1.95 -20.25 35.19
CA LEU A 25 -2.75 -19.19 35.79
C LEU A 25 -1.92 -17.90 35.88
N GLY A 26 -1.88 -17.10 34.77
CA GLY A 26 -1.27 -15.76 34.74
C GLY A 26 0.23 -15.63 35.07
N GLY A 27 0.78 -14.41 35.05
CA GLY A 27 2.13 -14.06 35.48
C GLY A 27 3.29 -14.55 34.58
N ALA A 28 4.52 -14.63 35.14
CA ALA A 28 5.76 -14.97 34.42
C ALA A 28 5.72 -16.35 33.73
N ARG A 29 4.95 -17.31 34.24
CA ARG A 29 4.80 -18.64 33.61
C ARG A 29 4.00 -18.56 32.31
N ALA A 30 2.98 -17.72 32.20
CA ALA A 30 2.23 -17.50 30.97
C ALA A 30 3.09 -16.78 29.92
N LYS A 31 3.98 -15.87 30.33
CA LYS A 31 4.95 -15.20 29.43
C LYS A 31 5.97 -16.19 28.83
N ASN A 32 6.47 -17.14 29.61
CA ASN A 32 7.42 -18.14 29.13
C ASN A 32 6.81 -19.16 28.17
N VAL A 33 5.50 -19.37 28.21
CA VAL A 33 4.77 -20.27 27.30
C VAL A 33 4.37 -19.55 26.00
N ALA A 34 4.36 -18.22 25.98
CA ALA A 34 4.19 -17.44 24.77
C ALA A 34 5.36 -17.61 23.77
N VAL A 35 6.52 -18.06 24.24
CA VAL A 35 7.63 -18.52 23.39
C VAL A 35 7.41 -20.00 23.08
N TYR A 36 6.92 -20.29 21.87
CA TYR A 36 6.72 -21.67 21.43
C TYR A 36 8.02 -22.48 21.48
N PRO A 37 8.03 -23.68 22.07
CA PRO A 37 9.20 -24.54 22.07
C PRO A 37 9.74 -24.79 20.65
N PRO A 38 11.08 -24.82 20.43
CA PRO A 38 11.65 -25.03 19.10
C PRO A 38 11.10 -26.24 18.35
N GLY A 39 10.84 -27.34 19.09
CA GLY A 39 10.24 -28.56 18.51
C GLY A 39 8.81 -28.37 18.01
N LEU A 40 8.00 -27.53 18.66
CA LEU A 40 6.65 -27.20 18.21
C LEU A 40 6.69 -26.29 16.98
N CYS A 41 7.58 -25.31 16.96
CA CYS A 41 7.80 -24.46 15.79
C CYS A 41 8.26 -25.29 14.59
N SER A 42 9.19 -26.23 14.78
CA SER A 42 9.66 -27.12 13.73
C SER A 42 8.56 -28.03 13.20
N ALA A 43 7.72 -28.61 14.06
CA ALA A 43 6.59 -29.45 13.65
C ALA A 43 5.54 -28.65 12.86
N ILE A 44 5.22 -27.41 13.26
CA ILE A 44 4.32 -26.53 12.53
C ILE A 44 4.90 -26.20 11.15
N THR A 45 6.18 -25.85 11.07
CA THR A 45 6.86 -25.50 9.81
C THR A 45 6.93 -26.69 8.86
N GLN A 46 7.23 -27.89 9.36
CA GLN A 46 7.25 -29.12 8.57
C GLN A 46 5.85 -29.48 8.05
N GLY A 47 4.83 -29.39 8.91
CA GLY A 47 3.44 -29.63 8.51
C GLY A 47 2.94 -28.61 7.47
N ALA A 48 3.34 -27.36 7.58
CA ALA A 48 3.02 -26.33 6.60
C ALA A 48 3.70 -26.59 5.24
N ALA A 49 4.98 -26.99 5.25
CA ALA A 49 5.72 -27.35 4.05
C ALA A 49 5.12 -28.56 3.34
N GLU A 50 4.69 -29.57 4.11
CA GLU A 50 4.02 -30.76 3.54
C GLU A 50 2.63 -30.44 3.00
N GLN A 51 1.86 -29.56 3.65
CA GLN A 51 0.57 -29.10 3.13
C GLN A 51 0.74 -28.39 1.79
N LEU A 52 1.74 -27.51 1.68
CA LEU A 52 2.03 -26.83 0.42
C LEU A 52 2.38 -27.82 -0.71
N ARG A 53 3.13 -28.89 -0.39
CA ARG A 53 3.41 -29.94 -1.39
C ARG A 53 2.17 -30.72 -1.78
N ARG A 54 1.24 -30.97 -0.86
CA ARG A 54 -0.05 -31.63 -1.14
C ARG A 54 -0.94 -30.76 -2.01
N ASP A 55 -0.99 -29.46 -1.70
CA ASP A 55 -1.78 -28.47 -2.45
C ASP A 55 -1.23 -28.27 -3.86
N ASP A 56 0.10 -28.24 -4.05
CA ASP A 56 0.75 -28.19 -5.36
C ASP A 56 0.47 -29.43 -6.22
N ARG A 57 0.31 -30.60 -5.60
CA ARG A 57 -0.06 -31.85 -6.30
C ARG A 57 -1.53 -31.92 -6.66
N ALA A 58 -2.41 -31.33 -5.83
CA ALA A 58 -3.86 -31.38 -6.02
C ALA A 58 -4.41 -30.30 -6.96
N HIS A 59 -3.74 -29.16 -7.08
CA HIS A 59 -4.22 -27.96 -7.78
C HIS A 59 -3.21 -27.47 -8.81
N GLY A 60 -2.94 -28.27 -9.84
CA GLY A 60 -2.06 -27.86 -10.93
C GLY A 60 -2.35 -26.45 -11.43
N VAL A 61 -1.34 -25.56 -11.33
CA VAL A 61 -1.15 -24.30 -12.08
C VAL A 61 -2.07 -23.09 -11.79
N ARG A 62 -3.18 -23.21 -11.09
CA ARG A 62 -4.05 -22.02 -10.82
C ARG A 62 -3.63 -21.11 -9.64
N ALA A 63 -2.77 -21.57 -8.77
CA ALA A 63 -2.38 -20.86 -7.54
C ALA A 63 -1.30 -19.77 -7.75
N VAL A 64 -0.57 -19.74 -8.84
CA VAL A 64 0.60 -18.88 -9.05
C VAL A 64 0.23 -17.41 -9.27
N CYS A 65 -0.91 -17.12 -9.92
CA CYS A 65 -1.32 -15.74 -10.19
C CYS A 65 -1.87 -15.00 -8.96
N ALA A 66 -2.53 -15.70 -8.05
CA ALA A 66 -3.09 -15.11 -6.83
C ALA A 66 -2.02 -14.72 -5.79
N TRP A 67 -0.87 -15.38 -5.81
CA TRP A 67 0.24 -15.18 -4.85
C TRP A 67 1.05 -13.90 -5.08
N HIS A 68 1.12 -13.39 -6.31
CA HIS A 68 1.86 -12.16 -6.62
C HIS A 68 1.14 -10.93 -6.04
N SER A 69 -0.17 -10.87 -6.18
CA SER A 69 -1.00 -9.78 -5.62
C SER A 69 -0.98 -9.75 -4.09
N ALA A 70 -0.99 -10.92 -3.45
CA ALA A 70 -1.01 -11.00 -1.99
C ALA A 70 0.31 -10.57 -1.33
N ARG A 71 1.46 -10.76 -1.98
CA ARG A 71 2.78 -10.44 -1.42
C ARG A 71 3.12 -8.94 -1.56
N GLU A 72 2.70 -8.30 -2.65
CA GLU A 72 2.80 -6.84 -2.80
C GLU A 72 1.82 -6.12 -1.85
N LEU A 73 0.62 -6.68 -1.63
CA LEU A 73 -0.33 -6.23 -0.61
C LEU A 73 0.20 -6.41 0.83
N HIS A 74 0.98 -7.46 1.12
CA HIS A 74 1.60 -7.63 2.43
C HIS A 74 2.72 -6.62 2.70
N ALA A 75 3.49 -6.22 1.70
CA ALA A 75 4.51 -5.18 1.85
C ALA A 75 3.88 -3.80 2.09
N VAL A 76 2.77 -3.49 1.41
CA VAL A 76 2.00 -2.25 1.62
C VAL A 76 1.24 -2.29 2.95
N ARG A 77 0.70 -3.44 3.36
CA ARG A 77 0.09 -3.63 4.68
C ARG A 77 1.11 -3.53 5.81
N ALA A 78 2.29 -4.14 5.67
CA ALA A 78 3.35 -3.99 6.68
C ALA A 78 3.77 -2.52 6.87
N ALA A 79 3.78 -1.71 5.80
CA ALA A 79 4.07 -0.28 5.91
C ALA A 79 2.93 0.54 6.54
N THR A 80 1.66 0.07 6.42
CA THR A 80 0.49 0.69 7.07
C THR A 80 0.25 0.14 8.48
N GLU A 81 0.55 -1.14 8.71
CA GLU A 81 0.43 -1.81 10.01
C GLU A 81 1.54 -1.40 10.99
N VAL A 82 2.73 -1.03 10.51
CA VAL A 82 3.79 -0.43 11.36
C VAL A 82 3.32 0.87 12.05
N HIS A 83 2.31 1.54 11.51
CA HIS A 83 1.68 2.69 12.18
C HIS A 83 0.65 2.28 13.27
N CYS A 84 0.18 1.02 13.26
CA CYS A 84 -0.72 0.47 14.28
C CYS A 84 0.02 -0.34 15.35
N ASP A 85 1.12 -1.02 15.00
CA ASP A 85 1.84 -1.92 15.91
C ASP A 85 2.72 -1.19 16.94
N ALA A 86 3.09 0.07 16.69
CA ALA A 86 3.77 0.89 17.70
C ALA A 86 2.91 1.13 18.96
N ALA A 87 1.59 0.88 18.88
CA ALA A 87 0.66 0.98 20.00
C ALA A 87 0.40 -0.37 20.72
N GLN A 88 0.82 -1.52 20.15
CA GLN A 88 0.51 -2.84 20.69
C GLN A 88 1.59 -3.45 21.61
N ASP A 89 2.78 -2.89 21.67
CA ASP A 89 3.89 -3.42 22.49
C ASP A 89 3.96 -2.86 23.93
N ARG A 90 2.89 -2.18 24.37
CA ARG A 90 2.73 -1.68 25.76
C ARG A 90 1.60 -2.41 26.51
N THR A 91 1.60 -3.73 26.50
CA THR A 91 0.68 -4.49 27.33
C THR A 91 1.44 -5.41 28.26
N GLY A 92 1.55 -4.99 29.50
CA GLY A 92 1.98 -5.85 30.58
C GLY A 92 2.31 -5.06 31.86
N ASN A 93 1.37 -5.00 32.77
CA ASN A 93 1.51 -4.60 34.17
C ASN A 93 1.70 -3.12 34.55
N GLU A 94 1.95 -2.20 33.63
CA GLU A 94 1.89 -0.76 33.98
C GLU A 94 0.50 -0.19 33.79
N ASP A 95 -0.34 -0.79 32.93
CA ASP A 95 -1.70 -0.29 32.64
C ASP A 95 -2.70 -0.49 33.80
N GLU A 96 -2.53 -1.51 34.64
CA GLU A 96 -3.41 -1.69 35.82
C GLU A 96 -3.06 -0.72 36.96
N GLN A 97 -1.81 -0.29 37.09
CA GLN A 97 -1.41 0.70 38.09
C GLN A 97 -1.60 2.13 37.61
N LEU A 98 -1.51 2.38 36.29
CA LEU A 98 -1.81 3.69 35.68
C LEU A 98 -3.33 3.91 35.55
N ALA A 99 -4.15 2.87 35.34
CA ALA A 99 -5.61 2.98 35.30
C ALA A 99 -6.23 3.39 36.65
N ALA A 100 -5.53 3.17 37.76
CA ALA A 100 -5.99 3.57 39.09
C ALA A 100 -5.60 5.02 39.47
N ALA A 101 -4.71 5.67 38.72
CA ALA A 101 -4.14 6.98 39.09
C ALA A 101 -4.51 8.13 38.14
N ALA A 102 -5.07 7.90 36.94
CA ALA A 102 -5.33 8.92 35.94
C ALA A 102 -6.82 9.08 35.60
N VAL A 103 -7.57 9.66 36.51
CA VAL A 103 -8.87 10.26 36.19
C VAL A 103 -8.58 11.58 35.45
N GLY A 104 -8.56 11.56 34.10
CA GLY A 104 -8.67 12.77 33.30
C GLY A 104 -7.72 13.02 32.14
N GLU A 105 -6.62 12.34 31.99
CA GLU A 105 -5.68 12.62 30.89
C GLU A 105 -5.98 11.75 29.65
N THR A 106 -6.22 12.41 28.52
CA THR A 106 -6.38 11.76 27.21
C THR A 106 -5.21 12.14 26.32
N TYR A 107 -4.75 11.15 25.54
CA TYR A 107 -3.57 11.31 24.69
C TYR A 107 -3.94 11.14 23.22
N ASP A 108 -3.24 11.85 22.35
CA ASP A 108 -3.32 11.70 20.91
C ASP A 108 -2.84 10.29 20.52
N GLU A 109 -3.70 9.51 19.88
CA GLU A 109 -3.40 8.12 19.50
C GLU A 109 -2.23 8.00 18.49
N ILE A 110 -1.89 9.08 17.78
CA ILE A 110 -0.81 9.10 16.78
C ILE A 110 0.50 9.59 17.38
N THR A 111 0.46 10.70 18.12
CA THR A 111 1.67 11.38 18.61
C THR A 111 2.00 11.04 20.06
N GLY A 112 1.04 10.51 20.81
CA GLY A 112 1.17 10.28 22.25
C GLY A 112 1.17 11.57 23.09
N ALA A 113 0.92 12.72 22.50
CA ALA A 113 0.86 14.01 23.21
C ALA A 113 -0.44 14.12 24.00
N ALA A 114 -0.38 14.76 25.17
CA ALA A 114 -1.58 15.04 25.97
C ALA A 114 -2.54 15.97 25.21
N LEU A 115 -3.83 15.63 25.24
CA LEU A 115 -4.90 16.40 24.61
C LEU A 115 -5.67 17.24 25.62
N PRO A 116 -6.17 18.43 25.25
CA PRO A 116 -7.01 19.25 26.12
C PRO A 116 -8.32 18.52 26.48
N PRO A 117 -8.59 18.22 27.76
CA PRO A 117 -9.72 17.38 28.17
C PRO A 117 -11.08 17.93 27.72
N ASP A 118 -11.27 19.24 27.78
CA ASP A 118 -12.54 19.90 27.42
C ASP A 118 -12.83 19.73 25.92
N LEU A 119 -11.81 19.87 25.06
CA LEU A 119 -11.96 19.67 23.61
C LEU A 119 -12.23 18.21 23.28
N VAL A 120 -11.59 17.26 23.99
CA VAL A 120 -11.86 15.83 23.84
C VAL A 120 -13.30 15.51 24.24
N LYS A 121 -13.77 16.03 25.39
CA LYS A 121 -15.15 15.84 25.84
C LYS A 121 -16.17 16.38 24.84
N GLN A 122 -15.91 17.56 24.28
CA GLN A 122 -16.74 18.15 23.24
C GLN A 122 -16.76 17.27 21.99
N ALA A 123 -15.59 16.86 21.48
CA ALA A 123 -15.47 16.04 20.26
C ALA A 123 -16.15 14.66 20.42
N ARG A 124 -16.04 14.02 21.59
CA ARG A 124 -16.76 12.78 21.90
C ARG A 124 -18.27 12.98 21.98
N ALA A 125 -18.73 14.07 22.59
CA ALA A 125 -20.17 14.40 22.66
C ALA A 125 -20.75 14.63 21.25
N GLU A 126 -20.05 15.33 20.38
CA GLU A 126 -20.44 15.52 18.98
C GLU A 126 -20.51 14.19 18.21
N GLU A 127 -19.54 13.28 18.41
CA GLU A 127 -19.55 11.95 17.78
C GLU A 127 -20.71 11.10 18.27
N ILE A 128 -20.98 11.07 19.57
CA ILE A 128 -22.12 10.36 20.17
C ILE A 128 -23.43 10.88 19.63
N LYS A 129 -23.63 12.20 19.65
CA LYS A 129 -24.84 12.84 19.10
C LYS A 129 -25.06 12.41 17.64
N PHE A 130 -24.04 12.50 16.82
CA PHE A 130 -24.11 12.08 15.43
C PHE A 130 -24.54 10.61 15.29
N MET A 131 -23.94 9.70 16.07
CA MET A 131 -24.28 8.28 16.02
C MET A 131 -25.70 7.99 16.47
N LEU A 132 -26.23 8.72 17.46
CA LEU A 132 -27.61 8.60 17.92
C LEU A 132 -28.58 9.15 16.88
N ASP A 133 -28.33 10.34 16.32
CA ASP A 133 -29.16 10.97 15.29
C ASP A 133 -29.26 10.09 14.02
N TRP A 134 -28.18 9.37 13.70
CA TRP A 134 -28.11 8.45 12.57
C TRP A 134 -28.65 7.04 12.87
N GLY A 135 -29.04 6.76 14.13
CA GLY A 135 -29.51 5.45 14.53
C GLY A 135 -28.49 4.34 14.28
N VAL A 136 -27.20 4.59 14.61
CA VAL A 136 -26.10 3.65 14.36
C VAL A 136 -26.28 2.34 15.12
N TRP A 137 -26.90 2.41 16.30
CA TRP A 137 -27.26 1.24 17.13
C TRP A 137 -28.63 1.37 17.80
N LYS A 138 -29.15 0.24 18.24
CA LYS A 138 -30.24 0.14 19.19
C LYS A 138 -29.68 -0.32 20.52
N ARG A 139 -30.24 0.20 21.61
CA ARG A 139 -29.93 -0.26 22.95
C ARG A 139 -30.49 -1.67 23.14
N ALA A 140 -29.69 -2.58 23.69
CA ALA A 140 -30.04 -3.96 23.94
C ALA A 140 -29.53 -4.42 25.31
N LEU A 141 -30.11 -5.45 25.89
CA LEU A 141 -29.61 -6.04 27.12
C LEU A 141 -28.35 -6.90 26.84
N ILE A 142 -27.41 -6.93 27.77
CA ILE A 142 -26.25 -7.83 27.69
C ILE A 142 -26.71 -9.30 27.69
N THR A 143 -27.79 -9.62 28.35
CA THR A 143 -28.41 -10.96 28.33
C THR A 143 -28.94 -11.36 26.96
N GLU A 144 -29.46 -10.39 26.18
CA GLU A 144 -29.87 -10.59 24.79
C GLU A 144 -28.64 -10.89 23.91
N CYS A 145 -27.53 -10.17 24.11
CA CYS A 145 -26.28 -10.45 23.44
C CYS A 145 -25.81 -11.89 23.70
N TRP A 146 -25.82 -12.33 24.94
CA TRP A 146 -25.44 -13.69 25.28
C TRP A 146 -26.38 -14.75 24.68
N ALA A 147 -27.66 -14.49 24.68
CA ALA A 147 -28.67 -15.39 24.11
C ALA A 147 -28.49 -15.55 22.58
N GLU A 148 -28.23 -14.45 21.86
CA GLU A 148 -28.10 -14.48 20.39
C GLU A 148 -26.71 -14.91 19.91
N THR A 149 -25.64 -14.58 20.62
CA THR A 149 -24.25 -14.78 20.12
C THR A 149 -23.43 -15.79 20.92
N GLY A 150 -23.85 -16.16 22.10
CA GLY A 150 -23.09 -16.98 23.03
C GLY A 150 -21.81 -16.30 23.55
N LYS A 151 -21.68 -14.98 23.42
CA LYS A 151 -20.50 -14.21 23.78
C LYS A 151 -20.86 -12.88 24.42
N ALA A 152 -19.92 -12.29 25.14
CA ALA A 152 -20.04 -10.93 25.63
C ALA A 152 -20.03 -9.91 24.47
N PRO A 153 -20.61 -8.71 24.66
CA PRO A 153 -20.47 -7.62 23.70
C PRO A 153 -19.00 -7.32 23.40
N ILE A 154 -18.69 -7.05 22.12
CA ILE A 154 -17.33 -6.74 21.68
C ILE A 154 -16.88 -5.42 22.33
N GLY A 155 -15.67 -5.38 22.84
CA GLY A 155 -15.08 -4.20 23.43
C GLY A 155 -14.95 -3.05 22.44
N SER A 156 -14.96 -1.85 22.97
CA SER A 156 -14.80 -0.61 22.19
C SER A 156 -13.71 0.29 22.79
N LYS A 157 -13.32 1.31 22.05
CA LYS A 157 -12.42 2.38 22.53
C LYS A 157 -12.70 3.69 21.81
N TRP A 158 -12.27 4.77 22.42
CA TRP A 158 -12.11 6.04 21.74
C TRP A 158 -10.75 6.10 21.02
N VAL A 159 -10.74 6.73 19.88
CA VAL A 159 -9.53 7.12 19.13
C VAL A 159 -9.60 8.63 18.98
N ASP A 160 -8.83 9.32 19.82
CA ASP A 160 -8.77 10.77 19.88
C ASP A 160 -7.50 11.25 19.18
N VAL A 161 -7.63 12.18 18.23
CA VAL A 161 -6.50 12.68 17.43
C VAL A 161 -6.63 14.19 17.26
N ASN A 162 -5.53 14.92 17.44
CA ASN A 162 -5.45 16.33 17.09
C ASN A 162 -5.18 16.46 15.57
N LYS A 163 -6.14 17.02 14.84
CA LYS A 163 -6.02 17.34 13.41
C LYS A 163 -5.52 18.76 13.13
N GLY A 164 -5.44 19.58 14.17
CA GLY A 164 -4.85 20.91 14.15
C GLY A 164 -3.37 20.88 14.54
N ASP A 165 -2.89 21.99 15.01
CA ASP A 165 -1.54 22.17 15.55
C ASP A 165 -1.57 22.41 17.08
N ALA A 166 -0.41 22.56 17.69
CA ALA A 166 -0.29 22.80 19.13
C ALA A 166 -0.89 24.15 19.57
N LYS A 167 -0.99 25.15 18.66
CA LYS A 167 -1.54 26.48 18.95
C LYS A 167 -3.05 26.55 18.74
N LYS A 168 -3.56 25.74 17.77
CA LYS A 168 -4.98 25.64 17.43
C LYS A 168 -5.37 24.16 17.33
N PRO A 169 -5.51 23.48 18.48
CA PRO A 169 -5.88 22.06 18.48
C PRO A 169 -7.30 21.88 17.93
N GLN A 170 -7.45 20.89 17.05
CA GLN A 170 -8.73 20.44 16.48
C GLN A 170 -8.88 18.96 16.78
N ILE A 171 -9.55 18.66 17.87
CA ILE A 171 -9.71 17.27 18.30
C ILE A 171 -10.77 16.59 17.46
N ARG A 172 -10.44 15.38 16.99
CA ARG A 172 -11.34 14.48 16.31
C ARG A 172 -11.41 13.17 17.07
N SER A 173 -12.55 12.87 17.64
CA SER A 173 -12.82 11.61 18.33
C SER A 173 -13.55 10.64 17.42
N ARG A 174 -13.18 9.37 17.46
CA ARG A 174 -13.87 8.28 16.78
C ARG A 174 -14.14 7.16 17.77
N PHE A 175 -15.39 6.71 17.83
CA PHE A 175 -15.74 5.52 18.58
C PHE A 175 -15.48 4.26 17.73
N VAL A 176 -14.63 3.35 18.21
CA VAL A 176 -14.10 2.22 17.44
C VAL A 176 -14.32 0.91 18.17
N VAL A 177 -14.77 -0.12 17.45
CA VAL A 177 -14.96 -1.49 17.95
C VAL A 177 -13.62 -2.24 17.88
N LYS A 178 -13.29 -3.01 18.92
CA LYS A 178 -12.09 -3.86 18.99
C LYS A 178 -12.38 -5.28 18.47
N GLU A 179 -12.87 -5.44 17.25
CA GLU A 179 -13.12 -6.76 16.66
C GLU A 179 -11.82 -7.35 16.08
N ILE A 180 -11.10 -8.14 16.88
CA ILE A 180 -9.85 -8.78 16.50
C ILE A 180 -10.10 -9.93 15.52
N ALA A 181 -9.28 -10.01 14.46
CA ALA A 181 -9.37 -11.08 13.48
C ALA A 181 -8.85 -12.41 14.04
N THR A 182 -9.74 -13.35 14.31
CA THR A 182 -9.40 -14.71 14.77
C THR A 182 -9.17 -15.69 13.62
N TYR A 183 -9.66 -15.36 12.43
CA TYR A 183 -9.51 -16.16 11.20
C TYR A 183 -9.52 -15.26 9.96
N LYS A 184 -8.90 -15.68 8.89
CA LYS A 184 -8.97 -15.02 7.58
C LYS A 184 -10.24 -15.48 6.86
N SER A 185 -10.99 -14.55 6.30
CA SER A 185 -12.13 -14.83 5.42
C SER A 185 -12.15 -13.77 4.32
N ASP A 186 -12.35 -14.22 3.10
CA ASP A 186 -12.53 -13.35 1.93
C ASP A 186 -13.83 -12.55 2.01
N ASP A 187 -14.76 -12.96 2.89
CA ASP A 187 -16.01 -12.24 3.13
C ASP A 187 -15.83 -10.85 3.73
N PHE A 188 -14.66 -10.55 4.29
CA PHE A 188 -14.33 -9.25 4.89
C PHE A 188 -13.39 -8.41 4.05
N PHE A 189 -12.93 -8.94 2.90
CA PHE A 189 -12.03 -8.21 2.02
C PHE A 189 -12.78 -7.10 1.28
N ALA A 190 -12.27 -5.88 1.38
CA ALA A 190 -12.64 -4.74 0.54
C ALA A 190 -11.53 -4.48 -0.49
N ALA A 191 -11.92 -4.18 -1.71
CA ALA A 191 -10.95 -3.88 -2.76
C ALA A 191 -10.17 -2.59 -2.46
N THR A 192 -8.89 -2.59 -2.81
CA THR A 192 -8.03 -1.40 -2.68
C THR A 192 -7.67 -0.88 -4.07
N LEU A 193 -7.69 0.43 -4.22
CA LEU A 193 -7.32 1.09 -5.47
C LEU A 193 -5.82 0.90 -5.74
N PRO A 194 -5.40 0.36 -6.88
CA PRO A 194 -3.99 0.35 -7.26
C PRO A 194 -3.54 1.78 -7.62
N LEU A 195 -2.31 2.15 -7.21
CA LEU A 195 -1.79 3.50 -7.40
C LEU A 195 -1.73 3.91 -8.89
N GLU A 196 -1.46 2.96 -9.77
CA GLU A 196 -1.47 3.17 -11.22
C GLU A 196 -2.85 3.58 -11.76
N ALA A 197 -3.95 3.24 -11.09
CA ALA A 197 -5.28 3.68 -11.50
C ALA A 197 -5.47 5.19 -11.31
N LEU A 198 -4.93 5.78 -10.23
CA LEU A 198 -4.91 7.24 -10.05
C LEU A 198 -4.09 7.91 -11.15
N ARG A 199 -2.87 7.43 -11.42
CA ARG A 199 -2.01 8.00 -12.47
C ARG A 199 -2.62 7.84 -13.85
N LEU A 200 -3.27 6.70 -14.12
CA LEU A 200 -4.02 6.48 -15.35
C LEU A 200 -5.16 7.50 -15.48
N LEU A 201 -5.96 7.70 -14.44
CA LEU A 201 -7.06 8.67 -14.44
C LEU A 201 -6.56 10.09 -14.74
N LEU A 202 -5.47 10.53 -14.10
CA LEU A 202 -4.86 11.84 -14.34
C LEU A 202 -4.28 11.94 -15.75
N SER A 203 -3.62 10.89 -16.23
CA SER A 203 -3.09 10.80 -17.60
C SER A 203 -4.20 10.87 -18.64
N MET A 204 -5.33 10.20 -18.39
CA MET A 204 -6.51 10.25 -19.25
C MET A 204 -7.11 11.67 -19.30
N ALA A 205 -7.19 12.35 -18.15
CA ALA A 205 -7.62 13.74 -18.10
C ALA A 205 -6.70 14.63 -18.95
N ALA A 206 -5.38 14.49 -18.79
CA ALA A 206 -4.39 15.22 -19.58
C ALA A 206 -4.37 14.83 -21.07
N SER A 207 -4.89 13.64 -21.42
CA SER A 207 -5.00 13.19 -22.82
C SER A 207 -6.33 13.55 -23.49
N SER A 208 -7.29 14.09 -22.73
CA SER A 208 -8.62 14.48 -23.24
C SER A 208 -8.77 15.99 -23.38
N GLY A 209 -7.76 16.76 -23.03
CA GLY A 209 -7.70 18.21 -23.18
C GLY A 209 -8.03 18.98 -21.89
N HIS A 210 -7.71 20.26 -21.90
CA HIS A 210 -7.77 21.16 -20.73
C HIS A 210 -9.20 21.42 -20.20
N HIS A 211 -10.25 21.06 -20.96
CA HIS A 211 -11.65 21.15 -20.54
C HIS A 211 -12.07 20.03 -19.58
N ILE A 212 -11.25 18.98 -19.44
CA ILE A 212 -11.46 17.93 -18.45
C ILE A 212 -10.87 18.38 -17.12
N LYS A 213 -11.70 18.36 -16.10
CA LYS A 213 -11.36 18.77 -14.73
C LYS A 213 -11.14 17.54 -13.86
N VAL A 214 -10.44 17.74 -12.75
CA VAL A 214 -10.28 16.75 -11.69
C VAL A 214 -10.99 17.27 -10.45
N GLU A 215 -11.93 16.53 -9.91
CA GLU A 215 -12.65 16.87 -8.69
C GLU A 215 -12.38 15.83 -7.61
N VAL A 216 -12.20 16.29 -6.38
CA VAL A 216 -11.92 15.41 -5.24
C VAL A 216 -12.94 15.67 -4.13
N LEU A 217 -13.58 14.58 -3.70
CA LEU A 217 -14.60 14.57 -2.65
C LEU A 217 -14.21 13.54 -1.59
N ASP A 218 -14.62 13.76 -0.34
CA ASP A 218 -14.40 12.86 0.80
C ASP A 218 -15.75 12.50 1.42
N ALA A 219 -16.03 11.19 1.57
CA ALA A 219 -17.24 10.73 2.25
C ALA A 219 -17.06 10.80 3.76
N ARG A 220 -17.71 11.76 4.39
CA ARG A 220 -17.69 11.88 5.85
C ARG A 220 -18.40 10.67 6.48
N LYS A 221 -17.75 10.08 7.51
CA LYS A 221 -18.33 8.95 8.26
C LYS A 221 -18.68 7.74 7.36
N ALA A 222 -17.88 7.44 6.36
CA ALA A 222 -18.12 6.45 5.30
C ALA A 222 -18.76 5.14 5.79
N HIS A 223 -18.18 4.48 6.77
CA HIS A 223 -18.71 3.19 7.26
C HIS A 223 -20.13 3.29 7.83
N LEU A 224 -20.49 4.43 8.43
CA LEU A 224 -21.81 4.62 9.05
C LEU A 224 -22.95 4.71 8.03
N HIS A 225 -22.67 4.97 6.73
CA HIS A 225 -23.68 4.94 5.68
C HIS A 225 -24.23 3.54 5.43
N ALA A 226 -23.41 2.50 5.59
CA ALA A 226 -23.80 1.12 5.32
C ALA A 226 -24.51 0.46 6.51
N PHE A 227 -25.54 -0.36 6.23
CA PHE A 227 -26.23 -1.14 7.26
C PHE A 227 -25.42 -2.39 7.64
N ALA A 228 -25.43 -2.71 8.93
CA ALA A 228 -24.88 -3.95 9.45
C ALA A 228 -25.71 -5.14 8.97
N LYS A 229 -25.08 -6.13 8.34
CA LYS A 229 -25.76 -7.39 7.93
C LYS A 229 -25.60 -8.51 8.96
N ARG A 230 -24.57 -8.42 9.80
CA ARG A 230 -24.34 -9.35 10.90
C ARG A 230 -24.99 -8.81 12.17
N THR A 231 -25.42 -9.70 13.03
CA THR A 231 -25.74 -9.33 14.41
C THR A 231 -24.43 -9.06 15.16
N VAL A 232 -24.22 -7.81 15.54
CA VAL A 232 -23.02 -7.36 16.26
C VAL A 232 -23.47 -6.57 17.50
N PHE A 233 -23.01 -7.01 18.66
CA PHE A 233 -23.20 -6.30 19.92
C PHE A 233 -21.87 -5.71 20.38
N VAL A 234 -21.89 -4.46 20.82
CA VAL A 234 -20.71 -3.67 21.18
C VAL A 234 -20.92 -3.01 22.55
N GLN A 235 -19.89 -2.92 23.35
CA GLN A 235 -19.94 -2.13 24.57
C GLN A 235 -20.24 -0.67 24.24
N LEU A 236 -21.21 -0.08 24.94
CA LEU A 236 -21.51 1.35 24.81
C LEU A 236 -20.33 2.20 25.30
N PRO A 237 -20.12 3.40 24.71
CA PRO A 237 -19.14 4.34 25.25
C PRO A 237 -19.52 4.76 26.68
N PRO A 238 -18.52 5.00 27.56
CA PRO A 238 -18.77 5.31 28.97
C PRO A 238 -19.73 6.48 29.19
N GLU A 239 -19.76 7.43 28.26
CA GLU A 239 -20.57 8.65 28.33
C GLU A 239 -22.08 8.41 28.19
N VAL A 240 -22.48 7.26 27.61
CA VAL A 240 -23.88 6.85 27.40
C VAL A 240 -24.15 5.42 27.86
N GLY A 241 -23.13 4.77 28.41
CA GLY A 241 -23.24 3.39 28.93
C GLY A 241 -24.02 3.33 30.21
N GLU A 242 -24.95 2.36 30.32
CA GLU A 242 -25.66 2.02 31.54
C GLU A 242 -25.38 0.56 31.91
N PRO A 243 -25.26 0.23 33.18
CA PRO A 243 -25.07 -1.15 33.63
C PRO A 243 -26.15 -2.09 33.07
N GLY A 244 -25.73 -3.24 32.54
CA GLY A 244 -26.64 -4.25 31.97
C GLY A 244 -27.02 -4.03 30.50
N TYR A 245 -26.61 -2.92 29.87
CA TYR A 245 -26.93 -2.62 28.48
C TYR A 245 -25.69 -2.59 27.56
N CYS A 246 -25.92 -2.85 26.27
CA CYS A 246 -24.94 -2.77 25.18
C CYS A 246 -25.61 -2.19 23.93
N ALA A 247 -24.80 -1.93 22.90
CA ALA A 247 -25.26 -1.47 21.60
C ALA A 247 -25.44 -2.66 20.65
N ARG A 248 -26.62 -2.87 20.08
CA ARG A 248 -26.84 -3.73 18.91
C ARG A 248 -26.68 -2.87 17.65
N LEU A 249 -25.71 -3.14 16.83
CA LEU A 249 -25.44 -2.32 15.64
C LEU A 249 -26.55 -2.46 14.60
N VAL A 250 -27.01 -1.32 14.09
CA VAL A 250 -27.91 -1.18 12.93
C VAL A 250 -27.11 -0.81 11.70
N ARG A 251 -26.11 0.04 11.88
CA ARG A 251 -25.16 0.45 10.84
C ARG A 251 -23.76 -0.05 11.16
N CYS A 252 -22.93 -0.14 10.13
CA CYS A 252 -21.52 -0.50 10.32
C CYS A 252 -20.81 0.55 11.16
N LEU A 253 -19.91 0.11 12.02
CA LEU A 253 -19.11 0.99 12.89
C LEU A 253 -17.62 0.73 12.64
N TYR A 254 -16.82 1.77 12.81
CA TYR A 254 -15.36 1.67 12.71
C TYR A 254 -14.82 0.55 13.60
N GLY A 255 -13.90 -0.26 13.09
CA GLY A 255 -13.28 -1.37 13.78
C GLY A 255 -14.06 -2.68 13.73
N THR A 256 -15.27 -2.73 13.15
CA THR A 256 -15.91 -4.00 12.77
C THR A 256 -15.26 -4.53 11.48
N ARG A 257 -15.03 -5.85 11.42
CA ARG A 257 -14.27 -6.51 10.36
C ARG A 257 -14.88 -6.37 8.97
N ASP A 258 -16.19 -6.33 8.88
CA ASP A 258 -16.92 -6.26 7.62
C ASP A 258 -17.30 -4.82 7.21
N ALA A 259 -17.07 -3.81 8.04
CA ALA A 259 -17.44 -2.44 7.73
C ALA A 259 -16.85 -1.92 6.40
N PRO A 260 -15.57 -2.15 6.07
CA PRO A 260 -15.00 -1.71 4.79
C PRO A 260 -15.72 -2.35 3.60
N LYS A 261 -16.01 -3.65 3.64
CA LYS A 261 -16.73 -4.36 2.57
C LYS A 261 -18.18 -3.92 2.44
N ARG A 262 -18.85 -3.64 3.56
CA ARG A 262 -20.23 -3.14 3.55
C ARG A 262 -20.32 -1.74 2.98
N TRP A 263 -19.37 -0.88 3.33
CA TRP A 263 -19.24 0.43 2.73
C TRP A 263 -18.99 0.34 1.22
N GLU A 264 -18.04 -0.49 0.79
CA GLU A 264 -17.75 -0.72 -0.64
C GLU A 264 -19.00 -1.18 -1.40
N ALA A 265 -19.77 -2.11 -0.85
CA ALA A 265 -21.00 -2.61 -1.48
C ALA A 265 -22.07 -1.51 -1.56
N PHE A 266 -22.33 -0.79 -0.46
CA PHE A 266 -23.28 0.31 -0.41
C PHE A 266 -22.93 1.39 -1.43
N LEU A 267 -21.67 1.82 -1.44
CA LEU A 267 -21.15 2.82 -2.37
C LEU A 267 -21.35 2.37 -3.82
N ALA A 268 -21.04 1.11 -4.14
CA ALA A 268 -21.21 0.57 -5.48
C ALA A 268 -22.68 0.60 -5.92
N GLU A 269 -23.61 0.21 -5.04
CA GLU A 269 -25.05 0.28 -5.30
C GLU A 269 -25.49 1.71 -5.63
N GLN A 270 -25.03 2.70 -4.84
CA GLN A 270 -25.37 4.10 -5.07
C GLN A 270 -24.81 4.65 -6.39
N LEU A 271 -23.54 4.38 -6.69
CA LEU A 271 -22.93 4.85 -7.95
C LEU A 271 -23.57 4.18 -9.17
N VAL A 272 -23.90 2.89 -9.09
CA VAL A 272 -24.63 2.18 -10.17
C VAL A 272 -26.01 2.79 -10.38
N ALA A 273 -26.73 3.14 -9.31
CA ALA A 273 -28.02 3.85 -9.41
C ALA A 273 -27.90 5.24 -10.05
N MET A 274 -26.71 5.85 -10.02
CA MET A 274 -26.38 7.11 -10.72
C MET A 274 -25.91 6.90 -12.17
N GLY A 275 -25.99 5.69 -12.71
CA GLY A 275 -25.59 5.38 -14.10
C GLY A 275 -24.11 5.05 -14.28
N PHE A 276 -23.35 4.84 -13.21
CA PHE A 276 -21.98 4.35 -13.33
C PHE A 276 -21.94 2.83 -13.54
N THR A 277 -21.03 2.39 -14.38
CA THR A 277 -20.62 0.99 -14.49
C THR A 277 -19.42 0.76 -13.59
N ARG A 278 -19.50 -0.24 -12.72
CA ARG A 278 -18.39 -0.66 -11.86
C ARG A 278 -17.38 -1.48 -12.65
N GLY A 279 -16.10 -1.22 -12.46
CA GLY A 279 -15.00 -1.94 -13.09
C GLY A 279 -14.94 -3.42 -12.67
N ARG A 280 -14.51 -4.27 -13.60
CA ARG A 280 -14.28 -5.70 -13.38
C ARG A 280 -12.85 -6.01 -12.99
N ALA A 281 -11.88 -5.34 -13.63
CA ALA A 281 -10.47 -5.47 -13.33
C ALA A 281 -10.12 -4.77 -12.01
N SER A 282 -10.75 -3.63 -11.74
CA SER A 282 -10.63 -2.89 -10.48
C SER A 282 -12.01 -2.46 -9.97
N PRO A 283 -12.55 -3.11 -8.93
CA PRO A 283 -13.84 -2.73 -8.34
C PRO A 283 -13.90 -1.32 -7.77
N CYS A 284 -12.75 -0.64 -7.65
CA CYS A 284 -12.64 0.75 -7.23
C CYS A 284 -12.74 1.76 -8.38
N CYS A 285 -12.85 1.30 -9.63
CA CYS A 285 -13.00 2.11 -10.83
C CYS A 285 -14.45 2.13 -11.29
N TYR A 286 -14.93 3.32 -11.69
CA TYR A 286 -16.31 3.51 -12.14
C TYR A 286 -16.32 4.44 -13.36
N PHE A 287 -17.19 4.16 -14.32
CA PHE A 287 -17.36 4.98 -15.53
C PHE A 287 -18.83 5.21 -15.82
N ASN A 288 -19.23 6.48 -15.93
CA ASN A 288 -20.53 6.89 -16.45
C ASN A 288 -20.37 7.28 -17.93
N ALA A 289 -20.81 6.41 -18.83
CA ALA A 289 -20.64 6.59 -20.26
C ALA A 289 -21.51 7.74 -20.81
N ALA A 290 -22.70 7.98 -20.25
CA ALA A 290 -23.61 9.02 -20.68
C ALA A 290 -23.04 10.43 -20.41
N LEU A 291 -22.44 10.62 -19.24
CA LEU A 291 -21.85 11.88 -18.81
C LEU A 291 -20.35 12.01 -19.17
N GLY A 292 -19.71 10.91 -19.58
CA GLY A 292 -18.27 10.86 -19.81
C GLY A 292 -17.45 11.06 -18.54
N VAL A 293 -18.02 10.78 -17.37
CA VAL A 293 -17.37 10.95 -16.06
C VAL A 293 -16.74 9.64 -15.60
N ARG A 294 -15.49 9.73 -15.21
CA ARG A 294 -14.73 8.63 -14.59
C ARG A 294 -14.54 8.91 -13.12
N CYS A 295 -14.68 7.89 -12.30
CA CYS A 295 -14.49 7.98 -10.85
C CYS A 295 -13.62 6.83 -10.38
N ILE A 296 -12.65 7.13 -9.52
CA ILE A 296 -11.95 6.13 -8.73
C ILE A 296 -12.21 6.38 -7.25
N VAL A 297 -12.26 5.31 -6.49
CA VAL A 297 -12.58 5.35 -5.05
C VAL A 297 -11.45 4.70 -4.24
N HIS A 298 -11.01 5.38 -3.20
CA HIS A 298 -10.04 4.86 -2.25
C HIS A 298 -10.53 5.09 -0.82
N GLY A 299 -11.14 4.06 -0.23
CA GLY A 299 -11.75 4.19 1.09
C GLY A 299 -12.95 5.15 1.07
N ASP A 300 -12.76 6.31 1.63
CA ASP A 300 -13.71 7.43 1.71
C ASP A 300 -13.46 8.54 0.66
N ASP A 301 -12.32 8.51 -0.02
CA ASP A 301 -11.95 9.49 -1.04
C ASP A 301 -12.47 9.10 -2.43
N PHE A 302 -13.10 10.08 -3.13
CA PHE A 302 -13.49 10.01 -4.53
C PHE A 302 -12.63 10.95 -5.37
N VAL A 303 -12.09 10.44 -6.46
CA VAL A 303 -11.41 11.26 -7.47
C VAL A 303 -12.17 11.11 -8.79
N LEU A 304 -12.73 12.19 -9.26
CA LEU A 304 -13.54 12.22 -10.48
C LEU A 304 -12.85 13.02 -11.59
N THR A 305 -13.06 12.61 -12.83
CA THR A 305 -12.63 13.39 -14.00
C THR A 305 -13.76 13.46 -15.02
N GLY A 306 -13.97 14.67 -15.58
CA GLY A 306 -15.02 14.93 -16.55
C GLY A 306 -15.09 16.39 -16.93
N ARG A 307 -16.05 16.76 -17.79
CA ARG A 307 -16.37 18.16 -18.05
C ARG A 307 -17.01 18.80 -16.82
N ALA A 308 -16.82 20.09 -16.61
CA ALA A 308 -17.31 20.79 -15.42
C ALA A 308 -18.82 20.57 -15.18
N CYS A 309 -19.68 20.75 -16.21
CA CYS A 309 -21.12 20.54 -16.08
C CYS A 309 -21.50 19.11 -15.69
N ALA A 310 -20.83 18.10 -16.24
CA ALA A 310 -21.08 16.70 -15.91
C ALA A 310 -20.61 16.36 -14.48
N LEU A 311 -19.51 16.97 -14.02
CA LEU A 311 -19.06 16.83 -12.64
C LEU A 311 -20.04 17.50 -11.65
N ASP A 312 -20.63 18.66 -12.01
CA ASP A 312 -21.63 19.33 -11.19
C ASP A 312 -22.90 18.47 -11.02
N GLU A 313 -23.37 17.84 -12.12
CA GLU A 313 -24.49 16.91 -12.09
C GLU A 313 -24.21 15.70 -11.21
N VAL A 314 -23.06 15.05 -11.41
CA VAL A 314 -22.65 13.90 -10.59
C VAL A 314 -22.51 14.31 -9.11
N LYS A 315 -21.89 15.45 -8.83
CA LYS A 315 -21.71 15.94 -7.46
C LYS A 315 -23.06 16.20 -6.77
N ALA A 316 -24.01 16.79 -7.45
CA ALA A 316 -25.37 16.99 -6.92
C ALA A 316 -26.02 15.66 -6.56
N GLY A 317 -26.00 14.67 -7.46
CA GLY A 317 -26.53 13.34 -7.18
C GLY A 317 -25.78 12.59 -6.07
N MET A 318 -24.48 12.84 -5.88
CA MET A 318 -23.72 12.29 -4.78
C MET A 318 -24.08 12.94 -3.44
N HIS A 319 -24.35 14.23 -3.37
CA HIS A 319 -24.80 14.92 -2.16
C HIS A 319 -26.15 14.43 -1.65
N GLU A 320 -27.04 13.96 -2.53
CA GLU A 320 -28.31 13.33 -2.12
C GLU A 320 -28.12 11.99 -1.42
N ARG A 321 -26.99 11.30 -1.65
CA ARG A 321 -26.74 9.91 -1.22
C ARG A 321 -25.71 9.79 -0.12
N PHE A 322 -24.77 10.73 -0.09
CA PHE A 322 -23.61 10.69 0.82
C PHE A 322 -23.44 12.01 1.55
N LEU A 323 -22.97 11.93 2.78
CA LEU A 323 -22.48 13.09 3.49
C LEU A 323 -21.06 13.41 3.00
N LEU A 324 -20.94 14.41 2.12
CA LEU A 324 -19.67 14.72 1.46
C LEU A 324 -18.99 15.96 2.04
N LYS A 325 -17.67 15.94 1.94
CA LYS A 325 -16.80 17.11 2.04
C LYS A 325 -16.17 17.35 0.68
N GLU A 326 -16.36 18.54 0.13
CA GLU A 326 -15.70 18.95 -1.10
C GLU A 326 -14.25 19.37 -0.78
N LEU A 327 -13.28 18.69 -1.39
CA LEU A 327 -11.87 19.03 -1.25
C LEU A 327 -11.44 20.03 -2.32
N GLY A 328 -12.09 20.00 -3.48
CA GLY A 328 -11.95 21.02 -4.53
C GLY A 328 -11.89 20.44 -5.93
N ARG A 329 -11.96 21.36 -6.90
CA ARG A 329 -11.83 21.10 -8.34
C ARG A 329 -10.54 21.70 -8.85
N LEU A 330 -9.73 20.90 -9.54
CA LEU A 330 -8.49 21.31 -10.16
C LEU A 330 -8.73 21.69 -11.62
N GLY A 331 -8.28 22.88 -12.00
CA GLY A 331 -8.45 23.35 -13.37
C GLY A 331 -7.90 24.75 -13.62
N GLY A 332 -8.17 25.28 -14.84
CA GLY A 332 -7.68 26.58 -15.29
C GLY A 332 -8.63 27.74 -15.06
N ASP A 333 -9.91 27.46 -14.84
CA ASP A 333 -10.97 28.48 -14.82
C ASP A 333 -11.01 29.27 -13.50
N LYS A 334 -11.76 30.36 -13.49
CA LYS A 334 -11.92 31.19 -12.29
C LYS A 334 -12.66 30.41 -11.19
N GLY A 335 -12.10 30.40 -10.00
CA GLY A 335 -12.65 29.66 -8.85
C GLY A 335 -12.14 28.22 -8.73
N GLU A 336 -11.43 27.69 -9.71
CA GLU A 336 -10.79 26.38 -9.63
C GLU A 336 -9.41 26.46 -8.96
N LEU A 337 -9.07 25.41 -8.21
CA LEU A 337 -7.77 25.28 -7.57
C LEU A 337 -6.69 24.99 -8.61
N LYS A 338 -5.49 25.51 -8.38
CA LYS A 338 -4.30 25.21 -9.20
C LYS A 338 -3.49 24.04 -8.65
N GLU A 339 -3.63 23.75 -7.37
CA GLU A 339 -2.96 22.65 -6.70
C GLU A 339 -3.91 22.01 -5.70
N LEU A 340 -3.91 20.69 -5.61
CA LEU A 340 -4.77 19.92 -4.74
C LEU A 340 -4.04 18.66 -4.26
N ARG A 341 -4.27 18.29 -3.00
CA ARG A 341 -3.79 17.03 -2.45
C ARG A 341 -4.77 15.90 -2.74
N VAL A 342 -4.28 14.84 -3.39
CA VAL A 342 -5.04 13.64 -3.74
C VAL A 342 -4.33 12.41 -3.18
N LEU A 343 -4.94 11.68 -2.25
CA LEU A 343 -4.36 10.50 -1.62
C LEU A 343 -2.91 10.75 -1.11
N ASN A 344 -2.70 11.87 -0.43
CA ASN A 344 -1.40 12.35 0.07
C ASN A 344 -0.37 12.73 -1.01
N ARG A 345 -0.71 12.71 -2.30
CA ARG A 345 0.10 13.21 -3.40
C ARG A 345 -0.35 14.60 -3.79
N VAL A 346 0.55 15.38 -4.33
CA VAL A 346 0.23 16.73 -4.82
C VAL A 346 -0.02 16.66 -6.31
N VAL A 347 -1.18 17.15 -6.74
CA VAL A 347 -1.55 17.29 -8.15
C VAL A 347 -1.73 18.75 -8.46
N ARG A 348 -1.06 19.24 -9.51
CA ARG A 348 -1.12 20.63 -9.94
C ARG A 348 -1.58 20.75 -11.38
N TRP A 349 -2.49 21.66 -11.62
CA TRP A 349 -2.85 22.09 -12.97
C TRP A 349 -1.91 23.19 -13.45
N THR A 350 -1.49 23.12 -14.71
CA THR A 350 -0.72 24.16 -15.40
C THR A 350 -1.26 24.35 -16.80
N PRO A 351 -0.97 25.49 -17.46
CA PRO A 351 -1.34 25.68 -18.87
C PRO A 351 -0.74 24.61 -19.81
N ALA A 352 0.36 23.98 -19.43
CA ALA A 352 1.03 22.95 -20.21
C ALA A 352 0.52 21.52 -19.93
N GLY A 353 -0.22 21.29 -18.84
CA GLY A 353 -0.68 19.95 -18.44
C GLY A 353 -0.89 19.82 -16.95
N LEU A 354 -0.93 18.57 -16.48
CA LEU A 354 -0.98 18.24 -15.07
C LEU A 354 0.41 17.87 -14.56
N LYS A 355 0.68 18.18 -13.29
CA LYS A 355 1.88 17.73 -12.58
C LYS A 355 1.46 16.90 -11.40
N TYR A 356 2.23 15.85 -11.10
CA TYR A 356 1.99 14.94 -9.98
C TYR A 356 3.30 14.69 -9.24
N GLU A 357 3.25 14.66 -7.92
CA GLU A 357 4.44 14.41 -7.09
C GLU A 357 4.11 13.63 -5.81
N ALA A 358 5.11 12.90 -5.32
CA ALA A 358 5.03 12.08 -4.12
C ALA A 358 4.71 12.90 -2.85
N ASP A 359 4.23 12.21 -1.81
CA ASP A 359 4.19 12.74 -0.45
C ASP A 359 5.63 13.02 0.05
N PRO A 360 6.02 14.27 0.32
CA PRO A 360 7.40 14.60 0.69
C PRO A 360 7.78 14.13 2.10
N ARG A 361 6.80 13.87 2.98
CA ARG A 361 7.04 13.49 4.38
C ARG A 361 7.93 12.24 4.51
N HIS A 362 7.75 11.27 3.62
CA HIS A 362 8.55 10.04 3.67
C HIS A 362 10.03 10.30 3.39
N ALA A 363 10.34 11.17 2.42
CA ALA A 363 11.72 11.60 2.16
C ALA A 363 12.29 12.37 3.36
N GLU A 364 11.53 13.32 3.89
CA GLU A 364 11.93 14.17 5.01
C GLU A 364 12.22 13.35 6.27
N ILE A 365 11.36 12.37 6.60
CA ILE A 365 11.55 11.48 7.76
C ILE A 365 12.81 10.62 7.58
N VAL A 366 13.04 10.05 6.39
CA VAL A 366 14.25 9.27 6.12
C VAL A 366 15.50 10.15 6.24
N VAL A 367 15.48 11.36 5.71
CA VAL A 367 16.60 12.30 5.78
C VAL A 367 16.88 12.73 7.23
N ARG A 368 15.86 13.06 8.02
CA ARG A 368 16.02 13.47 9.42
C ARG A 368 16.48 12.34 10.34
N GLY A 369 15.95 11.13 10.10
CA GLY A 369 16.20 9.97 10.97
C GLY A 369 17.52 9.25 10.72
N VAL A 370 18.21 9.52 9.61
CA VAL A 370 19.49 8.88 9.26
C VAL A 370 20.64 9.84 9.48
N ALA A 371 21.64 9.42 10.24
CA ALA A 371 22.82 10.25 10.53
C ALA A 371 23.70 10.51 9.30
N GLY A 372 24.49 11.59 9.37
CA GLY A 372 25.55 11.89 8.40
C GLY A 372 25.03 12.37 7.04
N VAL A 373 23.87 13.04 7.01
CA VAL A 373 23.23 13.55 5.78
C VAL A 373 23.81 14.90 5.34
N GLU A 374 24.76 15.46 6.07
CA GLU A 374 25.41 16.74 5.78
C GLU A 374 26.06 16.75 4.38
N ARG A 375 26.54 15.60 3.92
CA ARG A 375 27.09 15.43 2.57
C ARG A 375 26.05 14.85 1.62
N VAL A 376 25.51 15.68 0.76
CA VAL A 376 24.60 15.26 -0.33
C VAL A 376 25.31 14.39 -1.36
N LEU A 377 24.63 13.35 -1.84
CA LEU A 377 25.11 12.49 -2.93
C LEU A 377 24.31 12.71 -4.20
N SER A 378 24.98 12.55 -5.34
CA SER A 378 24.40 12.74 -6.67
C SER A 378 23.59 11.53 -7.17
N ALA A 379 23.80 10.33 -6.60
CA ALA A 379 23.13 9.09 -6.97
C ALA A 379 22.83 8.23 -5.74
N PRO A 380 21.67 7.53 -5.69
CA PRO A 380 21.30 6.66 -4.57
C PRO A 380 22.10 5.34 -4.57
N GLY A 381 22.72 5.00 -5.69
CA GLY A 381 23.32 3.76 -6.15
C GLY A 381 23.69 2.77 -5.04
N THR A 382 23.12 1.60 -5.11
CA THR A 382 23.49 0.45 -4.31
C THR A 382 23.99 -0.65 -5.24
N SER A 383 25.29 -0.71 -5.41
CA SER A 383 25.94 -1.87 -6.05
C SER A 383 26.06 -3.01 -5.04
N SER A 384 26.31 -4.23 -5.52
CA SER A 384 26.62 -5.36 -4.63
C SER A 384 27.77 -5.06 -3.68
N LYS A 385 28.74 -4.24 -4.11
CA LYS A 385 29.88 -3.79 -3.30
C LYS A 385 29.49 -2.90 -2.12
N ASP A 386 28.39 -2.14 -2.22
CA ASP A 386 27.91 -1.31 -1.12
C ASP A 386 27.39 -2.13 0.07
N PHE A 387 27.10 -3.41 -0.15
CA PHE A 387 26.66 -4.37 0.86
C PHE A 387 27.76 -5.37 1.29
N GLU A 388 28.98 -5.23 0.78
CA GLU A 388 30.11 -6.01 1.27
C GLU A 388 30.47 -5.52 2.68
N ALA A 389 30.43 -6.45 3.63
CA ALA A 389 30.82 -6.17 5.01
C ALA A 389 32.34 -6.05 5.11
N SER A 390 32.83 -5.03 5.79
CA SER A 390 34.22 -4.98 6.25
C SER A 390 34.42 -6.01 7.38
N PRO A 391 35.66 -6.48 7.62
CA PRO A 391 35.93 -7.35 8.77
C PRO A 391 35.34 -6.76 10.06
N GLY A 392 34.55 -7.54 10.80
CA GLY A 392 33.85 -7.11 12.01
C GLY A 392 32.43 -6.55 11.82
N GLU A 393 31.96 -6.36 10.58
CA GLU A 393 30.61 -5.86 10.25
C GLU A 393 29.64 -6.96 9.83
N GLU A 394 30.00 -8.23 10.02
CA GLU A 394 29.19 -9.37 9.59
C GLU A 394 28.01 -9.65 10.51
N ASP A 395 28.04 -9.15 11.73
CA ASP A 395 27.00 -9.39 12.73
C ASP A 395 25.72 -8.66 12.40
N VAL A 396 24.61 -9.29 12.76
CA VAL A 396 23.28 -8.70 12.67
C VAL A 396 23.17 -7.53 13.66
N LEU A 397 22.55 -6.46 13.24
CA LEU A 397 22.36 -5.27 14.07
C LEU A 397 21.58 -5.59 15.35
N PRO A 398 21.86 -4.90 16.47
CA PRO A 398 21.04 -4.96 17.67
C PRO A 398 19.56 -4.65 17.33
N GLU A 399 18.61 -5.31 18.03
CA GLU A 399 17.17 -5.26 17.67
C GLU A 399 16.62 -3.83 17.58
N ARG A 400 17.00 -2.93 18.48
CA ARG A 400 16.59 -1.51 18.40
C ARG A 400 17.02 -0.86 17.07
N THR A 401 18.27 -1.05 16.67
CA THR A 401 18.83 -0.49 15.42
C THR A 401 18.22 -1.18 14.20
N ALA A 402 18.05 -2.51 14.28
CA ALA A 402 17.39 -3.28 13.22
C ALA A 402 15.94 -2.86 12.99
N ARG A 403 15.19 -2.52 14.05
CA ARG A 403 13.83 -1.98 13.98
C ARG A 403 13.80 -0.62 13.27
N LEU A 404 14.72 0.28 13.60
CA LEU A 404 14.85 1.57 12.92
C LEU A 404 15.21 1.40 11.43
N PHE A 405 16.17 0.53 11.12
CA PHE A 405 16.50 0.20 9.74
C PHE A 405 15.26 -0.27 8.95
N ARG A 406 14.49 -1.22 9.51
CA ARG A 406 13.26 -1.73 8.88
C ARG A 406 12.26 -0.61 8.63
N SER A 407 12.06 0.29 9.61
CA SER A 407 11.15 1.42 9.49
C SER A 407 11.55 2.37 8.36
N PHE A 408 12.83 2.77 8.27
CA PHE A 408 13.30 3.66 7.21
C PHE A 408 13.35 2.98 5.85
N ALA A 409 13.72 1.70 5.76
CA ALA A 409 13.68 0.93 4.52
C ALA A 409 12.24 0.80 4.00
N ALA A 410 11.26 0.54 4.87
CA ALA A 410 9.84 0.49 4.51
C ALA A 410 9.32 1.84 4.01
N ARG A 411 9.70 2.96 4.67
CA ARG A 411 9.34 4.32 4.23
C ARG A 411 9.95 4.66 2.87
N ALA A 412 11.22 4.31 2.66
CA ALA A 412 11.89 4.49 1.38
C ALA A 412 11.21 3.66 0.28
N ASN A 413 10.78 2.42 0.58
CA ASN A 413 10.05 1.57 -0.35
C ASN A 413 8.66 2.12 -0.71
N TYR A 414 7.95 2.69 0.25
CA TYR A 414 6.69 3.38 -0.02
C TYR A 414 6.90 4.61 -0.91
N LEU A 415 7.92 5.42 -0.61
CA LEU A 415 8.31 6.56 -1.45
C LEU A 415 8.72 6.12 -2.87
N ALA A 416 9.38 4.97 -3.00
CA ALA A 416 9.81 4.43 -4.29
C ALA A 416 8.65 4.09 -5.23
N LEU A 417 7.42 3.97 -4.75
CA LEU A 417 6.23 3.84 -5.62
C LEU A 417 6.01 5.08 -6.51
N ASP A 418 6.46 6.25 -6.05
CA ASP A 418 6.35 7.52 -6.76
C ASP A 418 7.73 8.08 -7.19
N ARG A 419 8.83 7.34 -6.94
CA ARG A 419 10.21 7.77 -7.15
C ARG A 419 11.01 6.68 -7.86
N PRO A 420 10.94 6.60 -9.21
CA PRO A 420 11.67 5.59 -9.98
C PRO A 420 13.19 5.65 -9.77
N ASP A 421 13.73 6.82 -9.51
CA ASP A 421 15.14 7.09 -9.26
C ASP A 421 15.73 6.39 -8.02
N ILE A 422 14.91 6.01 -7.05
CA ILE A 422 15.34 5.25 -5.87
C ILE A 422 14.85 3.80 -5.86
N SER A 423 14.08 3.36 -6.87
CA SER A 423 13.43 2.04 -6.88
C SER A 423 14.43 0.89 -6.76
N GLN A 424 15.53 0.93 -7.51
CA GLN A 424 16.58 -0.10 -7.45
C GLN A 424 17.23 -0.15 -6.06
N ALA A 425 17.64 1.01 -5.54
CA ALA A 425 18.32 1.11 -4.26
C ALA A 425 17.43 0.64 -3.10
N THR A 426 16.17 1.06 -3.07
CA THR A 426 15.21 0.68 -2.00
C THR A 426 14.85 -0.80 -2.07
N LYS A 427 14.73 -1.39 -3.26
CA LYS A 427 14.56 -2.83 -3.43
C LYS A 427 15.69 -3.60 -2.75
N GLU A 428 16.94 -3.16 -2.91
CA GLU A 428 18.09 -3.81 -2.27
C GLU A 428 18.04 -3.66 -0.74
N LEU A 429 17.68 -2.49 -0.20
CA LEU A 429 17.49 -2.29 1.23
C LEU A 429 16.40 -3.24 1.80
N CYS A 430 15.26 -3.35 1.12
CA CYS A 430 14.17 -4.21 1.57
C CYS A 430 14.52 -5.69 1.64
N ARG A 431 15.41 -6.17 0.80
CA ARG A 431 15.90 -7.56 0.84
C ARG A 431 16.69 -7.89 2.11
N ARG A 432 17.19 -6.88 2.81
CA ARG A 432 18.01 -7.00 4.03
C ARG A 432 17.21 -6.86 5.32
N MET A 433 15.91 -6.55 5.24
CA MET A 433 15.08 -6.23 6.42
C MET A 433 14.98 -7.40 7.43
N SER A 434 15.13 -8.66 7.01
CA SER A 434 15.03 -9.81 7.90
C SER A 434 16.20 -9.89 8.89
N ALA A 435 17.42 -9.59 8.44
CA ALA A 435 18.64 -9.65 9.24
C ALA A 435 19.62 -8.55 8.80
N PRO A 436 19.33 -7.28 9.13
CA PRO A 436 20.15 -6.16 8.68
C PRO A 436 21.49 -6.10 9.40
N LYS A 437 22.52 -5.70 8.66
CA LYS A 437 23.92 -5.57 9.10
C LYS A 437 24.39 -4.11 9.04
N ALA A 438 25.60 -3.84 9.57
CA ALA A 438 26.18 -2.48 9.52
C ALA A 438 26.36 -1.95 8.08
N ALA A 439 26.72 -2.82 7.14
CA ALA A 439 26.79 -2.46 5.71
C ALA A 439 25.44 -1.96 5.15
N ASP A 440 24.32 -2.52 5.62
CA ASP A 440 22.99 -2.12 5.19
C ASP A 440 22.61 -0.72 5.70
N LEU A 441 23.11 -0.32 6.89
CA LEU A 441 22.98 1.06 7.39
C LEU A 441 23.73 2.06 6.49
N ARG A 442 24.91 1.69 5.99
CA ARG A 442 25.67 2.55 5.04
C ARG A 442 24.89 2.74 3.74
N ALA A 443 24.29 1.67 3.22
CA ALA A 443 23.46 1.73 2.02
C ALA A 443 22.21 2.60 2.24
N LEU A 444 21.55 2.49 3.41
CA LEU A 444 20.43 3.35 3.80
C LEU A 444 20.86 4.83 3.90
N ALA A 445 22.02 5.10 4.53
CA ALA A 445 22.58 6.44 4.63
C ALA A 445 22.89 7.04 3.25
N ARG A 446 23.30 6.22 2.28
CA ARG A 446 23.51 6.66 0.90
C ARG A 446 22.20 7.12 0.24
N VAL A 447 21.11 6.35 0.42
CA VAL A 447 19.78 6.75 -0.08
C VAL A 447 19.30 8.03 0.60
N ALA A 448 19.48 8.16 1.93
CA ALA A 448 19.10 9.38 2.67
C ALA A 448 19.89 10.62 2.17
N ARG A 449 21.20 10.50 1.96
CA ARG A 449 22.05 11.58 1.40
C ARG A 449 21.62 11.97 -0.02
N TYR A 450 21.22 11.00 -0.83
CA TYR A 450 20.67 11.29 -2.16
C TYR A 450 19.34 12.05 -2.04
N LEU A 451 18.43 11.59 -1.19
CA LEU A 451 17.13 12.25 -0.96
C LEU A 451 17.29 13.68 -0.46
N ALA A 452 18.31 13.97 0.38
CA ALA A 452 18.62 15.32 0.85
C ALA A 452 18.91 16.29 -0.31
N GLY A 453 19.56 15.81 -1.38
CA GLY A 453 19.86 16.62 -2.58
C GLY A 453 18.87 16.50 -3.73
N ALA A 454 18.01 15.48 -3.68
CA ALA A 454 17.04 15.17 -4.73
C ALA A 454 15.65 14.93 -4.14
N GLY A 455 15.26 15.78 -3.18
CA GLY A 455 14.01 15.62 -2.41
C GLY A 455 12.76 15.60 -3.28
N ARG A 456 12.73 16.30 -4.40
CA ARG A 456 11.56 16.48 -5.25
C ARG A 456 11.79 15.98 -6.67
N VAL A 457 10.92 15.08 -7.13
CA VAL A 457 10.81 14.64 -8.53
C VAL A 457 9.34 14.72 -8.90
N VAL A 458 9.04 15.42 -9.99
CA VAL A 458 7.70 15.76 -10.44
C VAL A 458 7.41 15.02 -11.75
N TYR A 459 6.27 14.36 -11.82
CA TYR A 459 5.73 13.78 -13.04
C TYR A 459 5.10 14.90 -13.87
N GLU A 460 5.54 15.02 -15.11
CA GLU A 460 4.99 15.97 -16.07
C GLU A 460 3.99 15.25 -16.96
N TYR A 461 2.74 15.67 -16.94
CA TYR A 461 1.67 15.15 -17.79
C TYR A 461 1.20 16.24 -18.75
N PRO A 462 2.00 16.54 -19.81
CA PRO A 462 1.61 17.53 -20.81
C PRO A 462 0.31 17.14 -21.51
N TRP A 463 -0.43 18.12 -22.01
CA TRP A 463 -1.60 17.83 -22.84
C TRP A 463 -1.16 17.04 -24.06
N GLN A 464 -1.80 15.90 -24.31
CA GLN A 464 -1.48 15.02 -25.43
C GLN A 464 -2.76 14.46 -26.06
N SER A 465 -2.66 13.92 -27.29
CA SER A 465 -3.77 13.28 -28.00
C SER A 465 -3.37 11.88 -28.45
N ARG A 466 -4.32 10.93 -28.41
CA ARG A 466 -4.17 9.55 -28.88
C ARG A 466 -2.89 8.84 -28.36
N PRO A 467 -2.68 8.80 -27.06
CA PRO A 467 -1.47 8.19 -26.50
C PRO A 467 -1.48 6.67 -26.69
N VAL A 468 -0.29 6.11 -26.87
CA VAL A 468 -0.06 4.67 -26.95
C VAL A 468 0.42 4.17 -25.59
N LEU A 469 -0.05 3.00 -25.15
CA LEU A 469 0.41 2.33 -23.95
C LEU A 469 1.71 1.57 -24.25
N ARG A 470 2.84 2.06 -23.75
CA ARG A 470 4.16 1.46 -23.91
C ARG A 470 4.69 0.95 -22.60
N VAL A 471 5.29 -0.24 -22.63
CA VAL A 471 5.94 -0.84 -21.48
C VAL A 471 7.39 -1.12 -21.83
N TYR A 472 8.30 -0.50 -21.11
CA TYR A 472 9.74 -0.73 -21.23
C TYR A 472 10.18 -1.75 -20.19
N THR A 473 11.03 -2.70 -20.59
CA THR A 473 11.53 -3.76 -19.71
C THR A 473 13.04 -3.91 -19.84
N ASP A 474 13.68 -4.21 -18.72
CA ASP A 474 15.11 -4.50 -18.62
C ASP A 474 15.37 -5.54 -17.52
N SER A 475 16.49 -6.24 -17.61
CA SER A 475 16.96 -7.12 -16.54
C SER A 475 18.47 -7.05 -16.38
N ASP A 476 18.94 -6.92 -15.13
CA ASP A 476 20.32 -7.28 -14.84
C ASP A 476 20.49 -8.82 -14.92
N PHE A 477 21.65 -9.28 -15.34
CA PHE A 477 21.96 -10.70 -15.33
C PHE A 477 22.76 -11.07 -14.09
N ALA A 478 22.17 -11.88 -13.19
CA ALA A 478 22.82 -12.39 -11.98
C ALA A 478 23.40 -11.28 -11.08
N GLY A 479 22.78 -10.09 -11.07
CA GLY A 479 23.29 -8.90 -10.38
C GLY A 479 23.40 -9.04 -8.86
N CYS A 480 22.65 -9.94 -8.25
CA CYS A 480 22.82 -10.28 -6.84
C CYS A 480 23.97 -11.30 -6.66
N VAL A 481 25.13 -10.83 -6.18
CA VAL A 481 26.31 -11.69 -5.97
C VAL A 481 26.02 -12.87 -5.04
N ALA A 482 25.26 -12.64 -3.96
CA ALA A 482 24.99 -13.68 -2.94
C ALA A 482 24.05 -14.77 -3.44
N THR A 483 23.02 -14.43 -4.22
CA THR A 483 21.97 -15.38 -4.64
C THR A 483 22.00 -15.71 -6.12
N ARG A 484 22.78 -14.96 -6.91
CA ARG A 484 22.82 -15.03 -8.38
C ARG A 484 21.45 -14.83 -9.06
N LEU A 485 20.51 -14.26 -8.34
CA LEU A 485 19.21 -13.88 -8.89
C LEU A 485 19.32 -12.54 -9.64
N SER A 486 18.62 -12.45 -10.74
CA SER A 486 18.49 -11.25 -11.56
C SER A 486 17.44 -10.28 -11.04
N THR A 487 17.55 -9.02 -11.39
CA THR A 487 16.51 -7.99 -11.17
C THR A 487 15.74 -7.79 -12.47
N SER A 488 14.42 -7.78 -12.41
CA SER A 488 13.57 -7.26 -13.49
C SER A 488 13.11 -5.86 -13.16
N GLY A 489 13.31 -4.93 -14.07
CA GLY A 489 12.83 -3.56 -14.03
C GLY A 489 11.87 -3.27 -15.18
N GLY A 490 11.04 -2.26 -15.01
CA GLY A 490 10.22 -1.78 -16.09
C GLY A 490 9.45 -0.51 -15.78
N ALA A 491 8.95 0.10 -16.84
CA ALA A 491 8.15 1.32 -16.79
C ALA A 491 6.98 1.23 -17.76
N VAL A 492 5.78 1.64 -17.32
CA VAL A 492 4.58 1.71 -18.15
C VAL A 492 4.25 3.16 -18.41
N MET A 493 4.22 3.53 -19.69
CA MET A 493 3.95 4.88 -20.18
C MET A 493 2.64 4.92 -20.97
N LEU A 494 1.83 5.95 -20.77
CA LEU A 494 0.73 6.29 -21.68
C LEU A 494 1.13 7.57 -22.44
N GLY A 495 1.60 7.40 -23.67
CA GLY A 495 2.26 8.50 -24.39
C GLY A 495 3.51 8.96 -23.68
N GLY A 496 3.56 10.22 -23.25
CA GLY A 496 4.64 10.83 -22.45
C GLY A 496 4.48 10.69 -20.94
N HIS A 497 3.43 10.03 -20.45
CA HIS A 497 3.06 10.00 -19.03
C HIS A 497 3.45 8.67 -18.36
N LEU A 498 4.31 8.69 -17.36
CA LEU A 498 4.64 7.52 -16.55
C LEU A 498 3.46 7.13 -15.65
N LEU A 499 2.96 5.90 -15.79
CA LEU A 499 1.85 5.36 -14.99
C LEU A 499 2.34 4.43 -13.88
N LYS A 500 3.30 3.56 -14.19
CA LYS A 500 3.83 2.55 -13.26
C LYS A 500 5.30 2.30 -13.55
N HIS A 501 6.05 1.96 -12.52
CA HIS A 501 7.41 1.42 -12.64
C HIS A 501 7.62 0.36 -11.55
N TRP A 502 8.61 -0.49 -11.74
CA TRP A 502 8.95 -1.51 -10.74
C TRP A 502 10.43 -1.90 -10.85
N ALA A 503 10.98 -2.31 -9.71
CA ALA A 503 12.24 -3.03 -9.59
C ALA A 503 12.00 -4.26 -8.72
N SER A 504 12.29 -5.47 -9.20
CA SER A 504 12.02 -6.69 -8.45
C SER A 504 13.03 -7.79 -8.75
N THR A 505 13.41 -8.53 -7.71
CA THR A 505 14.27 -9.70 -7.87
C THR A 505 13.49 -10.85 -8.51
N GLN A 506 14.06 -11.48 -9.52
CA GLN A 506 13.51 -12.70 -10.13
C GLN A 506 13.53 -13.86 -9.13
N LYS A 507 12.59 -14.77 -9.27
CA LYS A 507 12.44 -15.90 -8.32
C LYS A 507 13.38 -17.06 -8.59
N ARG A 508 13.95 -17.13 -9.79
CA ARG A 508 14.80 -18.24 -10.26
C ARG A 508 16.11 -17.69 -10.80
N ILE A 509 17.17 -18.45 -10.64
CA ILE A 509 18.45 -18.19 -11.32
C ILE A 509 18.23 -18.50 -12.80
N THR A 510 18.65 -17.59 -13.66
CA THR A 510 18.62 -17.74 -15.12
C THR A 510 19.99 -18.16 -15.63
N LEU A 511 20.03 -18.98 -16.69
CA LEU A 511 21.29 -19.53 -17.22
C LEU A 511 21.94 -18.60 -18.25
N SER A 512 21.22 -17.57 -18.70
CA SER A 512 21.75 -16.58 -19.64
C SER A 512 21.07 -15.21 -19.44
N SER A 513 21.72 -14.16 -19.94
CA SER A 513 21.14 -12.80 -19.95
C SER A 513 19.82 -12.77 -20.74
N GLY A 514 19.74 -13.50 -21.87
CA GLY A 514 18.51 -13.59 -22.65
C GLY A 514 17.32 -14.21 -21.91
N GLU A 515 17.56 -15.11 -20.95
CA GLU A 515 16.51 -15.68 -20.09
C GLU A 515 16.11 -14.69 -18.99
N ALA A 516 17.06 -13.98 -18.42
CA ALA A 516 16.78 -12.91 -17.45
C ALA A 516 15.90 -11.83 -18.09
N GLU A 517 16.26 -11.41 -19.29
CA GLU A 517 15.49 -10.46 -20.11
C GLU A 517 14.09 -10.99 -20.47
N LEU A 518 13.98 -12.27 -20.82
CA LEU A 518 12.67 -12.89 -21.06
C LEU A 518 11.78 -12.81 -19.81
N GLY A 519 12.36 -13.03 -18.62
CA GLY A 519 11.64 -12.88 -17.35
C GLY A 519 11.09 -11.46 -17.15
N ALA A 520 11.88 -10.42 -17.51
CA ALA A 520 11.43 -9.03 -17.49
C ALA A 520 10.32 -8.76 -18.52
N VAL A 521 10.47 -9.27 -19.74
CA VAL A 521 9.47 -9.15 -20.83
C VAL A 521 8.14 -9.81 -20.42
N VAL A 522 8.17 -11.03 -19.85
CA VAL A 522 6.97 -11.74 -19.35
C VAL A 522 6.22 -10.88 -18.33
N ARG A 523 6.95 -10.27 -17.40
CA ARG A 523 6.34 -9.34 -16.46
C ARG A 523 5.79 -8.10 -17.16
N GLY A 524 6.52 -7.52 -18.10
CA GLY A 524 6.08 -6.36 -18.88
C GLY A 524 4.74 -6.61 -19.59
N PHE A 525 4.56 -7.78 -20.22
CA PHE A 525 3.28 -8.17 -20.80
C PHE A 525 2.15 -8.27 -19.76
N SER A 526 2.44 -8.86 -18.59
CA SER A 526 1.45 -8.98 -17.51
C SER A 526 0.99 -7.60 -17.00
N GLU A 527 1.92 -6.67 -16.79
CA GLU A 527 1.61 -5.30 -16.36
C GLU A 527 0.85 -4.52 -17.45
N ALA A 528 1.20 -4.72 -18.72
CA ALA A 528 0.54 -4.12 -19.87
C ALA A 528 -0.95 -4.51 -19.95
N LEU A 529 -1.26 -5.82 -19.86
CA LEU A 529 -2.62 -6.35 -19.91
C LEU A 529 -3.42 -5.96 -18.66
N GLY A 530 -2.78 -5.95 -17.49
CA GLY A 530 -3.42 -5.48 -16.26
C GLY A 530 -3.89 -4.03 -16.38
N LEU A 531 -3.03 -3.14 -16.88
CA LEU A 531 -3.37 -1.74 -17.07
C LEU A 531 -4.37 -1.50 -18.22
N GLN A 532 -4.29 -2.29 -19.30
CA GLN A 532 -5.28 -2.30 -20.37
C GLN A 532 -6.68 -2.62 -19.80
N SER A 533 -6.78 -3.63 -18.92
CA SER A 533 -8.04 -4.01 -18.30
C SER A 533 -8.60 -2.90 -17.39
N VAL A 534 -7.75 -2.22 -16.60
CA VAL A 534 -8.17 -1.05 -15.80
C VAL A 534 -8.59 0.12 -16.68
N ALA A 535 -7.93 0.33 -17.81
CA ALA A 535 -8.33 1.36 -18.78
C ALA A 535 -9.70 1.07 -19.40
N GLN A 536 -10.01 -0.22 -19.69
CA GLN A 536 -11.34 -0.65 -20.15
C GLN A 536 -12.43 -0.37 -19.10
N ASP A 537 -12.15 -0.61 -17.82
CA ASP A 537 -13.06 -0.26 -16.72
C ASP A 537 -13.38 1.25 -16.69
N LEU A 538 -12.44 2.08 -17.12
CA LEU A 538 -12.58 3.53 -17.24
C LEU A 538 -13.04 3.98 -18.64
N GLY A 539 -13.50 3.06 -19.49
CA GLY A 539 -14.11 3.36 -20.80
C GLY A 539 -13.11 3.68 -21.92
N ILE A 540 -11.85 3.20 -21.81
CA ILE A 540 -10.85 3.39 -22.87
C ILE A 540 -10.26 2.03 -23.30
N SER A 541 -10.23 1.81 -24.62
CA SER A 541 -9.52 0.67 -25.22
C SER A 541 -8.09 1.08 -25.56
N LEU A 542 -7.12 0.38 -25.03
CA LEU A 542 -5.69 0.56 -25.28
C LEU A 542 -5.11 -0.69 -25.93
N HIS A 543 -4.13 -0.50 -26.82
CA HIS A 543 -3.37 -1.58 -27.43
C HIS A 543 -1.93 -1.47 -26.93
N PRO A 544 -1.49 -2.37 -26.05
CA PRO A 544 -0.18 -2.26 -25.43
C PRO A 544 0.96 -2.67 -26.37
N GLU A 545 2.09 -1.97 -26.22
CA GLU A 545 3.36 -2.26 -26.88
C GLU A 545 4.44 -2.50 -25.80
N VAL A 546 5.11 -3.64 -25.84
CA VAL A 546 6.25 -3.95 -24.96
C VAL A 546 7.55 -3.69 -25.71
N HIS A 547 8.47 -3.02 -25.05
CA HIS A 547 9.78 -2.63 -25.57
C HIS A 547 10.88 -3.28 -24.75
N ALA A 548 11.78 -4.02 -25.40
CA ALA A 548 12.94 -4.66 -24.79
C ALA A 548 14.19 -4.43 -25.65
N ASP A 549 15.36 -4.38 -25.04
CA ASP A 549 16.63 -4.20 -25.76
C ASP A 549 17.34 -5.52 -26.08
N SER A 550 16.89 -6.65 -25.51
CA SER A 550 17.45 -7.97 -25.75
C SER A 550 16.90 -8.63 -27.03
N SER A 551 17.73 -8.72 -28.06
CA SER A 551 17.38 -9.45 -29.30
C SER A 551 17.13 -10.94 -29.03
N ALA A 552 17.81 -11.53 -28.03
CA ALA A 552 17.61 -12.92 -27.64
C ALA A 552 16.22 -13.16 -27.04
N ALA A 553 15.79 -12.31 -26.08
CA ALA A 553 14.47 -12.36 -25.49
C ALA A 553 13.36 -12.15 -26.54
N ILE A 554 13.52 -11.14 -27.40
CA ILE A 554 12.60 -10.87 -28.51
C ILE A 554 12.49 -12.09 -29.46
N GLY A 555 13.62 -12.72 -29.78
CA GLY A 555 13.65 -13.93 -30.62
C GLY A 555 12.92 -15.11 -29.97
N ILE A 556 13.00 -15.26 -28.63
CA ILE A 556 12.26 -16.29 -27.91
C ILE A 556 10.75 -16.00 -27.96
N CYS A 557 10.33 -14.76 -27.78
CA CYS A 557 8.91 -14.37 -27.81
C CYS A 557 8.27 -14.49 -29.20
N LYS A 558 9.03 -14.25 -30.27
CA LYS A 558 8.50 -14.30 -31.67
C LYS A 558 8.46 -15.69 -32.28
N ARG A 559 9.23 -16.65 -31.76
CA ARG A 559 9.20 -18.03 -32.27
C ARG A 559 8.04 -18.84 -31.71
N SER A 560 7.80 -20.02 -32.27
CA SER A 560 6.89 -21.01 -31.69
C SER A 560 7.66 -22.07 -30.91
N GLY A 561 7.20 -22.39 -29.70
CA GLY A 561 7.74 -23.48 -28.88
C GLY A 561 9.04 -23.14 -28.13
N ILE A 562 9.55 -24.13 -27.39
CA ILE A 562 10.63 -24.00 -26.40
C ILE A 562 11.99 -23.69 -27.08
N GLY A 563 12.27 -24.22 -28.26
CA GLY A 563 13.56 -24.10 -28.94
C GLY A 563 14.72 -24.66 -28.11
N LYS A 564 15.80 -23.88 -27.95
CA LYS A 564 17.00 -24.29 -27.19
C LYS A 564 16.84 -24.14 -25.66
N VAL A 565 15.82 -23.41 -25.16
CA VAL A 565 15.62 -23.12 -23.73
C VAL A 565 14.66 -24.12 -23.07
N ARG A 566 15.00 -25.40 -23.13
CA ARG A 566 14.15 -26.52 -22.75
C ARG A 566 13.76 -26.58 -21.27
N HIS A 567 14.52 -25.91 -20.41
CA HIS A 567 14.33 -25.86 -18.95
C HIS A 567 13.35 -24.76 -18.50
N LEU A 568 12.90 -23.90 -19.42
CA LEU A 568 11.93 -22.85 -19.09
C LEU A 568 10.55 -23.44 -18.80
N ALA A 569 9.87 -22.90 -17.80
CA ALA A 569 8.51 -23.26 -17.53
C ALA A 569 7.58 -22.79 -18.68
N VAL A 570 6.62 -23.64 -19.06
CA VAL A 570 5.64 -23.35 -20.10
C VAL A 570 4.92 -22.03 -19.84
N ALA A 571 4.66 -21.69 -18.57
CA ALA A 571 4.07 -20.42 -18.16
C ALA A 571 4.86 -19.17 -18.60
N GLN A 572 6.15 -19.28 -18.91
CA GLN A 572 6.94 -18.15 -19.45
C GLN A 572 6.76 -17.98 -20.96
N LEU A 573 6.21 -18.97 -21.65
CA LEU A 573 6.05 -18.99 -23.10
C LEU A 573 4.66 -18.48 -23.57
N TRP A 574 3.74 -18.20 -22.65
CA TRP A 574 2.43 -17.63 -22.97
C TRP A 574 2.53 -16.31 -23.76
N VAL A 575 3.64 -15.58 -23.58
CA VAL A 575 3.93 -14.35 -24.35
C VAL A 575 4.06 -14.60 -25.84
N GLN A 576 4.41 -15.83 -26.27
CA GLN A 576 4.47 -16.21 -27.68
C GLN A 576 3.08 -16.15 -28.32
N ASP A 577 2.05 -16.54 -27.58
CA ASP A 577 0.66 -16.51 -28.06
C ASP A 577 0.16 -15.07 -28.15
N LEU A 578 0.46 -14.22 -27.18
CA LEU A 578 0.12 -12.78 -27.20
C LEU A 578 0.77 -12.03 -28.37
N VAL A 579 2.03 -12.35 -28.68
CA VAL A 579 2.72 -11.76 -29.84
C VAL A 579 2.13 -12.26 -31.15
N ARG A 580 1.77 -13.54 -31.22
CA ARG A 580 1.18 -14.16 -32.42
C ARG A 580 -0.24 -13.67 -32.69
N SER A 581 -1.09 -13.59 -31.66
CA SER A 581 -2.46 -13.07 -31.77
C SER A 581 -2.50 -11.54 -31.96
N ARG A 582 -1.36 -10.87 -31.82
CA ARG A 582 -1.24 -9.40 -31.85
C ARG A 582 -2.03 -8.67 -30.77
N GLU A 583 -2.38 -9.35 -29.70
CA GLU A 583 -2.99 -8.73 -28.53
C GLU A 583 -2.04 -7.73 -27.86
N CYS A 584 -0.74 -8.00 -27.95
CA CYS A 584 0.31 -7.08 -27.53
C CYS A 584 1.47 -7.11 -28.53
N ARG A 585 1.98 -5.95 -28.91
CA ARG A 585 3.13 -5.83 -29.82
C ARG A 585 4.44 -5.87 -29.06
N LEU A 586 5.48 -6.46 -29.67
CA LEU A 586 6.82 -6.51 -29.08
C LEU A 586 7.82 -5.82 -30.02
N HIS A 587 8.48 -4.79 -29.51
CA HIS A 587 9.41 -3.93 -30.21
C HIS A 587 10.82 -3.99 -29.61
N LYS A 588 11.82 -3.71 -30.43
CA LYS A 588 13.18 -3.48 -29.98
C LYS A 588 13.36 -2.00 -29.62
N VAL A 589 14.02 -1.73 -28.50
CA VAL A 589 14.54 -0.41 -28.12
C VAL A 589 16.07 -0.47 -28.08
N LEU A 590 16.74 0.65 -28.28
CA LEU A 590 18.19 0.75 -28.05
C LEU A 590 18.46 0.72 -26.54
N GLY A 591 19.48 -0.04 -26.10
CA GLY A 591 19.81 -0.15 -24.66
C GLY A 591 20.07 1.21 -24.01
N THR A 592 20.75 2.14 -24.70
CA THR A 592 21.01 3.50 -24.20
C THR A 592 19.75 4.36 -24.07
N GLU A 593 18.64 3.96 -24.69
CA GLU A 593 17.37 4.68 -24.67
C GLU A 593 16.32 3.97 -23.80
N ASN A 594 16.63 2.78 -23.28
CA ASN A 594 15.72 2.01 -22.46
C ASN A 594 15.60 2.63 -21.04
N PRO A 595 14.48 3.30 -20.69
CA PRO A 595 14.34 3.91 -19.39
C PRO A 595 14.19 2.90 -18.25
N ALA A 596 13.99 1.60 -18.55
CA ALA A 596 13.90 0.54 -17.56
C ALA A 596 15.25 0.27 -16.85
N ASP A 597 16.37 0.70 -17.43
CA ASP A 597 17.71 0.67 -16.81
C ASP A 597 17.73 1.33 -15.43
N LEU A 598 16.94 2.40 -15.25
CA LEU A 598 16.82 3.12 -13.99
C LEU A 598 16.35 2.21 -12.84
N MET A 599 15.60 1.14 -13.12
CA MET A 599 15.06 0.21 -12.12
C MET A 599 15.92 -1.04 -11.93
N THR A 600 16.95 -1.24 -12.72
CA THR A 600 17.78 -2.47 -12.67
C THR A 600 19.24 -2.19 -12.31
N LYS A 601 19.76 -1.01 -12.63
CA LYS A 601 21.18 -0.68 -12.53
C LYS A 601 21.46 0.48 -11.56
N PRO A 602 22.57 0.46 -10.81
CA PRO A 602 23.06 1.63 -10.10
C PRO A 602 23.70 2.58 -11.14
N LEU A 603 23.04 3.71 -11.39
CA LEU A 603 23.40 4.67 -12.43
C LEU A 603 24.06 5.92 -11.86
N ALA A 604 24.86 6.61 -12.66
CA ALA A 604 25.40 7.92 -12.37
C ALA A 604 24.32 9.01 -12.55
N ARG A 605 24.53 10.19 -11.97
CA ARG A 605 23.58 11.30 -11.98
C ARG A 605 23.07 11.67 -13.36
N ALA A 606 23.95 11.80 -14.34
CA ALA A 606 23.58 12.21 -15.69
C ALA A 606 22.66 11.16 -16.36
N GLU A 607 22.94 9.87 -16.15
CA GLU A 607 22.10 8.78 -16.65
C GLU A 607 20.72 8.77 -15.97
N ILE A 608 20.69 8.94 -14.63
CA ILE A 608 19.44 9.07 -13.88
C ILE A 608 18.59 10.21 -14.44
N ASP A 609 19.17 11.39 -14.60
CA ASP A 609 18.46 12.58 -15.10
C ASP A 609 17.98 12.37 -16.55
N GLY A 610 18.77 11.72 -17.39
CA GLY A 610 18.38 11.33 -18.75
C GLY A 610 17.20 10.38 -18.78
N HIS A 611 17.20 9.34 -17.92
CA HIS A 611 16.08 8.41 -17.84
C HIS A 611 14.82 9.03 -17.19
N LEU A 612 14.98 9.90 -16.19
CA LEU A 612 13.86 10.66 -15.64
C LEU A 612 13.18 11.50 -16.74
N ALA A 613 13.96 12.20 -17.55
CA ALA A 613 13.42 12.99 -18.66
C ALA A 613 12.66 12.13 -19.68
N ARG A 614 13.18 10.93 -20.04
CA ARG A 614 12.50 9.98 -20.93
C ARG A 614 11.20 9.46 -20.33
N LEU A 615 11.13 9.33 -19.01
CA LEU A 615 9.91 8.94 -18.28
C LEU A 615 8.92 10.11 -18.06
N GLY A 616 9.22 11.31 -18.57
CA GLY A 616 8.38 12.47 -18.34
C GLY A 616 8.43 13.00 -16.92
N LEU A 617 9.60 12.90 -16.27
CA LEU A 617 9.83 13.44 -14.92
C LEU A 617 10.90 14.53 -14.94
N SER A 618 10.71 15.50 -14.05
CA SER A 618 11.69 16.57 -13.82
C SER A 618 12.04 16.71 -12.34
N ARG A 619 13.20 17.27 -12.06
CA ARG A 619 13.57 17.67 -10.70
C ARG A 619 13.00 19.05 -10.40
N ALA A 620 12.55 19.25 -9.17
CA ALA A 620 12.08 20.53 -8.69
C ALA A 620 12.78 20.90 -7.38
N THR A 621 12.86 22.19 -7.12
CA THR A 621 13.37 22.76 -5.86
C THR A 621 12.21 23.15 -4.93
N GLY A 622 12.52 23.43 -3.68
CA GLY A 622 11.54 23.86 -2.67
C GLY A 622 10.51 22.78 -2.33
N ARG A 623 9.32 23.21 -1.95
CA ARG A 623 8.20 22.37 -1.53
C ARG A 623 6.92 22.80 -2.24
N ALA A 624 6.04 21.86 -2.59
CA ALA A 624 4.71 22.19 -3.10
C ALA A 624 3.85 22.81 -1.99
N GLU A 625 2.98 23.74 -2.35
CA GLU A 625 2.19 24.56 -1.41
C GLU A 625 1.25 23.70 -0.55
N THR A 626 0.54 22.76 -1.18
CA THR A 626 -0.41 21.87 -0.49
C THR A 626 0.22 20.60 0.07
N ALA A 627 1.56 20.45 -0.04
CA ALA A 627 2.25 19.27 0.43
C ALA A 627 2.08 19.09 1.96
N PRO A 628 1.74 17.88 2.44
CA PRO A 628 1.53 17.64 3.85
C PRO A 628 2.84 17.80 4.63
N LEU A 629 2.80 18.53 5.75
CA LEU A 629 3.95 18.73 6.64
C LEU A 629 4.27 17.42 7.37
N ALA A 630 5.57 17.15 7.58
CA ALA A 630 5.99 16.11 8.50
C ALA A 630 5.81 16.63 9.93
N ASP A 631 5.26 15.79 10.81
CA ASP A 631 5.15 16.12 12.23
C ASP A 631 6.55 16.35 12.81
N ALA A 632 6.67 17.31 13.74
CA ALA A 632 7.96 17.79 14.27
C ALA A 632 8.70 16.73 15.10
N GLU A 633 7.99 15.76 15.65
CA GLU A 633 8.54 14.73 16.53
C GLU A 633 8.63 13.37 15.82
N VAL A 634 9.74 13.15 15.13
CA VAL A 634 10.22 11.78 14.91
C VAL A 634 11.37 11.59 15.90
N ASP A 635 11.05 11.12 17.10
CA ASP A 635 12.03 10.70 18.10
C ASP A 635 12.67 9.37 17.68
N THR A 636 13.51 9.43 16.64
CA THR A 636 14.26 8.25 16.24
C THR A 636 15.42 8.65 15.34
N THR A 637 16.57 8.84 15.93
CA THR A 637 17.79 9.05 15.17
C THR A 637 18.66 7.80 15.20
N LEU A 638 19.01 7.29 14.02
CA LEU A 638 20.20 6.46 13.86
C LEU A 638 21.49 7.28 14.07
N ALA A 639 21.35 8.56 14.44
CA ALA A 639 22.41 9.55 14.58
C ALA A 639 23.51 9.18 15.58
N ASN A 640 23.23 8.29 16.52
CA ASN A 640 24.16 7.90 17.57
C ASN A 640 24.89 6.58 17.30
N TYR A 641 24.66 5.94 16.16
CA TYR A 641 25.40 4.74 15.77
C TYR A 641 26.72 5.16 15.12
N LYS A 642 27.75 5.34 15.93
CA LYS A 642 29.15 5.33 15.49
C LYS A 642 29.58 3.87 15.44
N GLY A 643 29.49 3.26 14.25
CA GLY A 643 30.12 1.99 13.93
C GLY A 643 31.62 2.15 13.79
#